data_3da8cc907edba126f6c62c0c19307310
#
_entry.id   3da8cc907edba126f6c62c0c19307310
#
_cell.length_a   1.000
_cell.length_b   1.000
_cell.length_c   1.000
_cell.angle_alpha   90.00
_cell.angle_beta   90.00
_cell.angle_gamma   90.00
#
_symmetry.space_group_name_H-M   'P 1'
#
loop_
_entity.id
_entity.type
_entity.pdbx_description
1 polymer ?
#
loop_
_entity_poly.entity_id
_entity_poly.type
_entity_poly.pdbx_seq_one_letter_code
_entity_poly.pdbx_strand_id
1 'polypeptide(L)'
;MSTERKNIVLKGGREHNLQNIDLSIPRDKFVVVTGLSGSGKSTLAFDTIYAEGQRRYVESLSAYARQFLGQMKKPEVDYIEGLSPAISIDQKTTKVNPRSTVGTITEIYDYLRLLFARIGIPHCPNCGKEISHQTIGQITESIIEEGEGTKIHVLAPVVKDRKGEHKDILEDFRKKGFVRVRVDGEIKGLDEDIELGKNFRHSIELVVDRLVIREGIDFQRRLSDSVETACNFAEGLVTVIFNKRDDEGNESTYEKTYSEDFACTDCGISFQELTPRMFSFNAPQGACPECNGIGTKMEMDPDLIVPNKNLSLNDGAIVPWSKSTKRENYYYQMLKAVAEHFNFSMDTPFKDLTPEQQNIILYGSKEKVAFAFKRRNRSYRVNRKFEGVITRLERLYIETKSNYNRSYISKFMSDRKCPVCGGKRLRPEVLAVTVGDKNIMDVCDLSIKDSYQFFQDLELTERQMFIGKEILKEIKARLKFLVDVGLDYITMSRSSGTLSGGEAQRIRLATQIGSGLVGVLYILDEPSIGLHQRDNKKLIGTLKHLRDIGNTLIVVEHDEETILSADYVIDIGPGAGEHGGKIIAEGSPEEIMESPDSITGKYLSRRETIPINSDRREGNGKFLTIRGAKENNLKDIDVNIPLGLFTCVTGVSGSGKSSLINQVLYKGLSTIINKKYMHPGKHDYIEGIENIDKIIRIDQTPIGRTPRSNPATYVGVFTPIRELFADTPESKARGYKPGRFSFNVKGGRCESCYGDGMIQIEMHFLSDVYVPCEVCKGKRYNDETLDIRYKGKNIYEVLEMTVEEALEFFENVPKIARKLQTLYDVGLGYIKLGQPATTLSGGEAQRVKLAKELSKTSTGQTLYILDEPTTGLHFDDIKKLLSVLNRLTDAGNSVVVIEHNLDVIKTADYIIDLGPEGGDGGGRVIATGTPEEVAESGTYTGDFLKEILSENITAHAKELVEENASK
;
A
#
# COMPACT_ATOMS: atom_id res chain seq x y z
N MET A 1 -41.36 -29.76 -1.95
CA MET A 1 -40.11 -29.93 -2.67
C MET A 1 -39.93 -28.65 -3.49
N SER A 2 -39.05 -27.73 -3.03
CA SER A 2 -38.67 -26.54 -3.77
C SER A 2 -37.78 -27.02 -4.92
N THR A 3 -38.25 -26.85 -6.15
CA THR A 3 -37.36 -26.90 -7.32
C THR A 3 -36.26 -25.87 -7.07
N GLU A 4 -35.05 -26.32 -6.72
CA GLU A 4 -33.88 -25.45 -6.65
C GLU A 4 -33.75 -24.75 -8.00
N ARG A 5 -33.88 -23.42 -7.99
CA ARG A 5 -33.73 -22.61 -9.20
C ARG A 5 -32.29 -22.73 -9.65
N LYS A 6 -32.06 -23.39 -10.77
CA LYS A 6 -30.72 -23.64 -11.32
C LYS A 6 -30.05 -22.40 -11.89
N ASN A 7 -30.77 -21.29 -12.11
CA ASN A 7 -30.25 -20.11 -12.78
C ASN A 7 -30.62 -18.81 -12.02
N ILE A 8 -29.77 -17.80 -12.18
CA ILE A 8 -30.08 -16.40 -11.90
C ILE A 8 -30.71 -15.86 -13.18
N VAL A 9 -31.95 -15.38 -13.10
CA VAL A 9 -32.68 -14.88 -14.26
C VAL A 9 -32.86 -13.38 -14.11
N LEU A 10 -32.32 -12.63 -15.08
CA LEU A 10 -32.44 -11.18 -15.20
C LEU A 10 -33.34 -10.88 -16.40
N LYS A 11 -34.31 -9.98 -16.23
CA LYS A 11 -35.22 -9.49 -17.28
C LYS A 11 -35.26 -7.98 -17.31
N GLY A 12 -35.15 -7.42 -18.52
CA GLY A 12 -35.30 -5.99 -18.77
C GLY A 12 -34.18 -5.14 -18.13
N GLY A 13 -32.93 -5.59 -18.19
CA GLY A 13 -31.78 -4.81 -17.65
C GLY A 13 -31.47 -3.55 -18.46
N ARG A 14 -31.62 -2.35 -17.84
CA ARG A 14 -31.47 -1.04 -18.48
C ARG A 14 -30.56 -0.07 -17.72
N GLU A 15 -29.82 -0.55 -16.73
CA GLU A 15 -28.92 0.31 -15.96
C GLU A 15 -27.79 0.85 -16.86
N HIS A 16 -27.52 2.13 -16.77
CA HIS A 16 -26.54 2.88 -17.57
C HIS A 16 -26.65 2.64 -19.09
N ASN A 17 -25.72 1.91 -19.68
CA ASN A 17 -25.67 1.63 -21.12
C ASN A 17 -26.31 0.28 -21.52
N LEU A 18 -26.84 -0.50 -20.59
CA LEU A 18 -27.49 -1.77 -20.93
C LEU A 18 -28.79 -1.55 -21.74
N GLN A 19 -28.95 -2.27 -22.83
CA GLN A 19 -30.03 -2.09 -23.81
C GLN A 19 -31.14 -3.12 -23.63
N ASN A 20 -31.85 -3.06 -22.48
CA ASN A 20 -32.99 -3.93 -22.17
C ASN A 20 -32.68 -5.42 -22.32
N ILE A 21 -31.61 -5.84 -21.64
CA ILE A 21 -31.11 -7.21 -21.77
C ILE A 21 -31.91 -8.22 -20.92
N ASP A 22 -32.08 -9.41 -21.49
CA ASP A 22 -32.57 -10.60 -20.81
C ASP A 22 -31.46 -11.62 -20.73
N LEU A 23 -31.23 -12.23 -19.55
CA LEU A 23 -30.10 -13.12 -19.32
C LEU A 23 -30.43 -14.21 -18.31
N SER A 24 -29.89 -15.44 -18.53
CA SER A 24 -30.05 -16.57 -17.64
C SER A 24 -28.70 -17.17 -17.27
N ILE A 25 -28.17 -16.80 -16.11
CA ILE A 25 -26.85 -17.16 -15.63
C ILE A 25 -26.93 -18.45 -14.80
N PRO A 26 -26.19 -19.51 -15.15
CA PRO A 26 -26.21 -20.76 -14.39
C PRO A 26 -25.58 -20.56 -13.00
N ARG A 27 -26.21 -21.16 -11.96
CA ARG A 27 -25.67 -21.15 -10.59
C ARG A 27 -24.62 -22.26 -10.41
N ASP A 28 -23.79 -22.08 -9.37
CA ASP A 28 -22.75 -23.03 -8.99
C ASP A 28 -21.74 -23.28 -10.14
N LYS A 29 -21.49 -22.21 -10.90
CA LYS A 29 -20.62 -22.19 -12.06
C LYS A 29 -19.63 -21.04 -11.97
N PHE A 30 -18.52 -21.19 -12.68
CA PHE A 30 -17.55 -20.13 -12.95
C PHE A 30 -17.95 -19.43 -14.24
N VAL A 31 -18.57 -18.25 -14.10
CA VAL A 31 -19.10 -17.43 -15.20
C VAL A 31 -18.16 -16.27 -15.45
N VAL A 32 -17.75 -16.08 -16.69
CA VAL A 32 -16.94 -14.91 -17.10
C VAL A 32 -17.78 -13.95 -17.93
N VAL A 33 -17.75 -12.66 -17.58
CA VAL A 33 -18.34 -11.56 -18.35
C VAL A 33 -17.22 -10.83 -19.07
N THR A 34 -17.23 -10.85 -20.40
CA THR A 34 -16.20 -10.27 -21.27
C THR A 34 -16.77 -9.30 -22.29
N GLY A 35 -15.91 -8.68 -23.12
CA GLY A 35 -16.26 -7.71 -24.16
C GLY A 35 -15.40 -6.45 -24.11
N LEU A 36 -15.59 -5.51 -25.04
CA LEU A 36 -14.83 -4.27 -25.17
C LEU A 36 -14.85 -3.40 -23.88
N SER A 37 -13.84 -2.57 -23.71
CA SER A 37 -13.84 -1.57 -22.64
C SER A 37 -15.02 -0.60 -22.81
N GLY A 38 -15.80 -0.38 -21.72
CA GLY A 38 -17.02 0.44 -21.78
C GLY A 38 -18.23 -0.23 -22.42
N SER A 39 -18.20 -1.54 -22.70
CA SER A 39 -19.37 -2.25 -23.28
C SER A 39 -20.52 -2.50 -22.30
N GLY A 40 -20.33 -2.33 -20.98
CA GLY A 40 -21.37 -2.54 -19.95
C GLY A 40 -21.13 -3.72 -19.02
N LYS A 41 -19.98 -4.38 -19.07
CA LYS A 41 -19.61 -5.53 -18.22
C LYS A 41 -19.76 -5.25 -16.73
N SER A 42 -19.10 -4.20 -16.26
CA SER A 42 -19.15 -3.79 -14.84
C SER A 42 -20.55 -3.32 -14.45
N THR A 43 -21.29 -2.69 -15.37
CA THR A 43 -22.70 -2.31 -15.18
C THR A 43 -23.58 -3.55 -14.94
N LEU A 44 -23.42 -4.61 -15.74
CA LEU A 44 -24.15 -5.85 -15.52
C LEU A 44 -23.74 -6.52 -14.18
N ALA A 45 -22.44 -6.72 -13.95
CA ALA A 45 -21.98 -7.48 -12.82
C ALA A 45 -22.16 -6.72 -11.47
N PHE A 46 -21.74 -5.46 -11.40
CA PHE A 46 -21.71 -4.70 -10.15
C PHE A 46 -22.93 -3.81 -9.96
N ASP A 47 -23.26 -2.96 -10.94
CA ASP A 47 -24.35 -1.98 -10.77
C ASP A 47 -25.75 -2.61 -10.88
N THR A 48 -25.83 -3.83 -11.46
CA THR A 48 -27.10 -4.55 -11.62
C THR A 48 -27.19 -5.77 -10.69
N ILE A 49 -26.40 -6.81 -10.92
CA ILE A 49 -26.52 -8.09 -10.20
C ILE A 49 -26.10 -7.97 -8.74
N TYR A 50 -24.90 -7.41 -8.49
CA TYR A 50 -24.41 -7.23 -7.12
C TYR A 50 -25.27 -6.21 -6.35
N ALA A 51 -25.59 -5.08 -6.95
CA ALA A 51 -26.40 -4.04 -6.31
C ALA A 51 -27.76 -4.55 -5.85
N GLU A 52 -28.45 -5.35 -6.69
CA GLU A 52 -29.75 -5.96 -6.32
C GLU A 52 -29.57 -7.06 -5.25
N GLY A 53 -28.54 -7.88 -5.35
CA GLY A 53 -28.24 -8.92 -4.34
C GLY A 53 -27.98 -8.32 -2.97
N GLN A 54 -27.15 -7.27 -2.92
CA GLN A 54 -26.83 -6.55 -1.68
C GLN A 54 -28.06 -5.79 -1.15
N ARG A 55 -28.84 -5.13 -2.03
CA ARG A 55 -30.06 -4.44 -1.63
C ARG A 55 -31.04 -5.39 -0.93
N ARG A 56 -31.30 -6.58 -1.49
CA ARG A 56 -32.18 -7.59 -0.87
C ARG A 56 -31.64 -8.11 0.45
N TYR A 57 -30.33 -8.29 0.52
CA TYR A 57 -29.69 -8.70 1.78
C TYR A 57 -29.89 -7.64 2.87
N VAL A 58 -29.62 -6.36 2.55
CA VAL A 58 -29.82 -5.23 3.48
C VAL A 58 -31.29 -5.10 3.89
N GLU A 59 -32.23 -5.28 2.96
CA GLU A 59 -33.68 -5.26 3.27
C GLU A 59 -34.12 -6.39 4.19
N SER A 60 -33.43 -7.52 4.18
CA SER A 60 -33.71 -8.64 5.09
C SER A 60 -33.24 -8.37 6.53
N LEU A 61 -32.38 -7.39 6.74
CA LEU A 61 -31.86 -7.03 8.07
C LEU A 61 -32.88 -6.25 8.91
N SER A 62 -32.61 -6.17 10.21
CA SER A 62 -33.45 -5.39 11.13
C SER A 62 -33.52 -3.90 10.75
N ALA A 63 -34.63 -3.22 11.13
CA ALA A 63 -34.81 -1.79 10.88
C ALA A 63 -33.65 -0.94 11.43
N TYR A 64 -33.08 -1.35 12.56
CA TYR A 64 -31.93 -0.70 13.17
C TYR A 64 -30.68 -0.81 12.28
N ALA A 65 -30.36 -2.00 11.79
CA ALA A 65 -29.22 -2.20 10.90
C ALA A 65 -29.36 -1.43 9.57
N ARG A 66 -30.58 -1.34 9.03
CA ARG A 66 -30.88 -0.56 7.81
C ARG A 66 -30.62 0.94 7.95
N GLN A 67 -30.80 1.53 9.15
CA GLN A 67 -30.49 2.93 9.41
C GLN A 67 -29.00 3.26 9.23
N PHE A 68 -28.10 2.30 9.52
CA PHE A 68 -26.68 2.49 9.37
C PHE A 68 -26.18 2.23 7.94
N LEU A 69 -26.83 1.34 7.21
CA LEU A 69 -26.40 0.92 5.88
C LEU A 69 -26.98 1.80 4.74
N GLY A 70 -27.97 2.65 5.05
CA GLY A 70 -28.62 3.53 4.09
C GLY A 70 -29.58 2.79 3.14
N GLN A 71 -30.37 3.54 2.38
CA GLN A 71 -31.19 3.00 1.31
C GLN A 71 -30.35 2.87 0.03
N MET A 72 -30.24 1.65 -0.49
CA MET A 72 -29.59 1.40 -1.77
C MET A 72 -30.60 1.67 -2.91
N LYS A 73 -30.12 2.34 -3.97
CA LYS A 73 -30.93 2.55 -5.19
C LYS A 73 -31.22 1.18 -5.81
N LYS A 74 -32.47 0.95 -6.18
CA LYS A 74 -32.83 -0.23 -6.97
C LYS A 74 -32.27 -0.05 -8.39
N PRO A 75 -31.58 -1.04 -8.96
CA PRO A 75 -31.14 -0.98 -10.34
C PRO A 75 -32.33 -0.96 -11.31
N GLU A 76 -32.11 -0.41 -12.50
CA GLU A 76 -33.13 -0.30 -13.54
C GLU A 76 -33.32 -1.64 -14.25
N VAL A 77 -34.11 -2.52 -13.61
CA VAL A 77 -34.47 -3.84 -14.12
C VAL A 77 -35.95 -4.14 -13.89
N ASP A 78 -36.53 -4.96 -14.74
CA ASP A 78 -37.91 -5.39 -14.53
C ASP A 78 -37.97 -6.35 -13.35
N TYR A 79 -37.17 -7.42 -13.35
CA TYR A 79 -36.94 -8.27 -12.18
C TYR A 79 -35.66 -9.09 -12.28
N ILE A 80 -35.15 -9.52 -11.14
CA ILE A 80 -34.05 -10.49 -11.01
C ILE A 80 -34.47 -11.57 -10.03
N GLU A 81 -34.28 -12.83 -10.39
CA GLU A 81 -34.59 -13.99 -9.56
C GLU A 81 -33.34 -14.89 -9.37
N GLY A 82 -33.37 -15.76 -8.34
CA GLY A 82 -32.33 -16.75 -8.11
C GLY A 82 -31.05 -16.22 -7.47
N LEU A 83 -31.02 -14.95 -7.01
CA LEU A 83 -29.85 -14.39 -6.35
C LEU A 83 -29.56 -15.06 -4.99
N SER A 84 -28.30 -15.40 -4.77
CA SER A 84 -27.72 -15.74 -3.47
C SER A 84 -27.18 -14.46 -2.80
N PRO A 85 -26.83 -14.49 -1.49
CA PRO A 85 -26.08 -13.42 -0.87
C PRO A 85 -24.84 -13.10 -1.71
N ALA A 86 -24.66 -11.83 -2.08
CA ALA A 86 -23.62 -11.41 -3.01
C ALA A 86 -22.46 -10.74 -2.29
N ILE A 87 -21.23 -11.09 -2.64
CA ILE A 87 -19.97 -10.51 -2.17
C ILE A 87 -19.22 -9.98 -3.38
N SER A 88 -18.86 -8.67 -3.35
CA SER A 88 -18.03 -8.08 -4.40
C SER A 88 -16.56 -7.96 -3.96
N ILE A 89 -15.67 -8.21 -4.90
CA ILE A 89 -14.22 -8.04 -4.75
C ILE A 89 -13.74 -7.14 -5.88
N ASP A 90 -13.82 -5.82 -5.63
CA ASP A 90 -13.46 -4.77 -6.57
C ASP A 90 -12.00 -4.31 -6.39
N GLN A 91 -11.50 -3.54 -7.37
CA GLN A 91 -10.15 -2.97 -7.35
C GLN A 91 -10.02 -1.67 -6.54
N LYS A 92 -11.14 -1.05 -6.14
CA LYS A 92 -11.10 0.26 -5.50
C LYS A 92 -10.28 0.20 -4.22
N THR A 93 -9.19 0.96 -4.19
CA THR A 93 -8.35 1.10 -3.00
C THR A 93 -9.12 1.83 -1.91
N THR A 94 -9.33 1.18 -0.79
CA THR A 94 -9.86 1.79 0.43
C THR A 94 -8.93 2.92 0.92
N LYS A 95 -9.48 3.89 1.65
CA LYS A 95 -8.68 4.97 2.28
C LYS A 95 -7.47 4.35 2.98
N VAL A 96 -6.28 4.84 2.66
CA VAL A 96 -5.02 4.33 3.23
C VAL A 96 -4.99 4.60 4.73
N ASN A 97 -5.09 3.55 5.53
CA ASN A 97 -4.87 3.63 6.97
C ASN A 97 -3.42 3.16 7.25
N PRO A 98 -2.54 4.02 7.79
CA PRO A 98 -1.14 3.66 8.04
C PRO A 98 -0.96 2.54 9.06
N ARG A 99 -2.00 2.23 9.84
CA ARG A 99 -2.00 1.14 10.81
C ARG A 99 -2.45 -0.21 10.22
N SER A 100 -3.08 -0.21 9.04
CA SER A 100 -3.51 -1.44 8.39
C SER A 100 -2.32 -2.14 7.73
N THR A 101 -2.16 -3.43 8.00
CA THR A 101 -1.14 -4.31 7.42
C THR A 101 -1.80 -5.50 6.74
N VAL A 102 -1.05 -6.24 5.93
CA VAL A 102 -1.54 -7.50 5.33
C VAL A 102 -2.06 -8.42 6.43
N GLY A 103 -1.29 -8.64 7.51
CA GLY A 103 -1.69 -9.50 8.62
C GLY A 103 -2.99 -9.09 9.32
N THR A 104 -3.27 -7.76 9.42
CA THR A 104 -4.53 -7.28 10.02
C THR A 104 -5.72 -7.38 9.07
N ILE A 105 -5.54 -7.22 7.76
CA ILE A 105 -6.62 -7.34 6.79
C ILE A 105 -7.04 -8.82 6.61
N THR A 106 -6.07 -9.74 6.67
CA THR A 106 -6.30 -11.18 6.57
C THR A 106 -6.75 -11.83 7.87
N GLU A 107 -6.85 -11.04 8.95
CA GLU A 107 -7.15 -11.51 10.32
C GLU A 107 -6.08 -12.45 10.90
N ILE A 108 -5.04 -12.81 10.17
CA ILE A 108 -3.96 -13.68 10.64
C ILE A 108 -3.30 -13.10 11.89
N TYR A 109 -3.13 -11.77 11.93
CA TYR A 109 -2.54 -11.08 13.08
C TYR A 109 -3.37 -11.26 14.36
N ASP A 110 -4.69 -11.38 14.27
CA ASP A 110 -5.56 -11.60 15.42
C ASP A 110 -5.36 -13.00 16.00
N TYR A 111 -5.19 -14.01 15.14
CA TYR A 111 -4.83 -15.36 15.58
C TYR A 111 -3.40 -15.42 16.12
N LEU A 112 -2.44 -14.69 15.53
CA LEU A 112 -1.08 -14.59 16.07
C LEU A 112 -1.08 -13.99 17.48
N ARG A 113 -1.81 -12.90 17.69
CA ARG A 113 -1.93 -12.30 19.04
C ARG A 113 -2.49 -13.29 20.07
N LEU A 114 -3.46 -14.09 19.68
CA LEU A 114 -4.03 -15.12 20.54
C LEU A 114 -3.01 -16.24 20.80
N LEU A 115 -2.31 -16.71 19.78
CA LEU A 115 -1.28 -17.74 19.89
C LEU A 115 -0.17 -17.30 20.86
N PHE A 116 0.44 -16.11 20.63
CA PHE A 116 1.52 -15.59 21.44
C PHE A 116 1.10 -15.32 22.89
N ALA A 117 -0.14 -14.92 23.12
CA ALA A 117 -0.67 -14.74 24.47
C ALA A 117 -0.88 -16.08 25.20
N ARG A 118 -1.14 -17.19 24.50
CA ARG A 118 -1.47 -18.48 25.12
C ARG A 118 -0.31 -19.44 25.27
N ILE A 119 0.62 -19.45 24.29
CA ILE A 119 1.76 -20.37 24.28
C ILE A 119 3.12 -19.66 24.19
N GLY A 120 3.13 -18.33 24.13
CA GLY A 120 4.37 -17.55 24.04
C GLY A 120 5.18 -17.64 25.32
N ILE A 121 6.49 -17.71 25.17
CA ILE A 121 7.47 -17.75 26.25
C ILE A 121 8.05 -16.34 26.41
N PRO A 122 7.80 -15.65 27.54
CA PRO A 122 8.37 -14.33 27.78
C PRO A 122 9.85 -14.39 28.14
N HIS A 123 10.63 -13.48 27.61
CA HIS A 123 12.04 -13.29 27.93
C HIS A 123 12.28 -11.87 28.45
N CYS A 124 13.29 -11.70 29.26
CA CYS A 124 13.66 -10.37 29.73
C CYS A 124 14.21 -9.51 28.58
N PRO A 125 13.66 -8.33 28.28
CA PRO A 125 14.13 -7.48 27.20
C PRO A 125 15.58 -6.96 27.41
N ASN A 126 16.09 -6.99 28.67
CA ASN A 126 17.43 -6.50 28.99
C ASN A 126 18.49 -7.60 29.00
N CYS A 127 18.22 -8.76 29.59
CA CYS A 127 19.21 -9.84 29.75
C CYS A 127 18.89 -11.09 28.92
N GLY A 128 17.72 -11.17 28.28
CA GLY A 128 17.34 -12.30 27.42
C GLY A 128 16.95 -13.59 28.16
N LYS A 129 16.98 -13.62 29.49
CA LYS A 129 16.58 -14.82 30.24
C LYS A 129 15.09 -15.09 30.10
N GLU A 130 14.74 -16.37 30.03
CA GLU A 130 13.35 -16.82 30.05
C GLU A 130 12.70 -16.47 31.41
N ILE A 131 11.48 -15.99 31.36
CA ILE A 131 10.68 -15.62 32.52
C ILE A 131 9.56 -16.62 32.68
N SER A 132 9.62 -17.40 33.76
CA SER A 132 8.60 -18.39 34.06
C SER A 132 7.74 -17.96 35.26
N HIS A 133 6.48 -18.31 35.20
CA HIS A 133 5.55 -18.22 36.34
C HIS A 133 5.72 -19.47 37.19
N GLN A 134 5.96 -19.29 38.48
CA GLN A 134 6.03 -20.36 39.46
C GLN A 134 4.92 -20.22 40.49
N THR A 135 4.16 -21.26 40.73
CA THR A 135 3.20 -21.24 41.82
C THR A 135 3.95 -21.26 43.16
N ILE A 136 3.32 -20.75 44.22
CA ILE A 136 3.87 -20.80 45.60
C ILE A 136 4.27 -22.21 45.96
N GLY A 137 3.49 -23.22 45.56
CA GLY A 137 3.81 -24.63 45.74
C GLY A 137 5.11 -25.05 45.06
N GLN A 138 5.30 -24.67 43.80
CA GLN A 138 6.54 -24.99 43.03
C GLN A 138 7.76 -24.25 43.59
N ILE A 139 7.60 -23.01 44.07
CA ILE A 139 8.67 -22.25 44.74
C ILE A 139 9.04 -22.96 46.04
N THR A 140 8.05 -23.38 46.80
CA THR A 140 8.24 -24.10 48.07
C THR A 140 8.98 -25.45 47.85
N GLU A 141 8.57 -26.24 46.85
CA GLU A 141 9.20 -27.48 46.47
C GLU A 141 10.67 -27.25 46.06
N SER A 142 10.93 -26.25 45.20
CA SER A 142 12.27 -25.90 44.75
C SER A 142 13.18 -25.45 45.91
N ILE A 143 12.62 -24.80 46.91
CA ILE A 143 13.39 -24.46 48.13
C ILE A 143 13.72 -25.70 48.96
N ILE A 144 12.79 -26.66 49.07
CA ILE A 144 12.96 -27.90 49.85
C ILE A 144 14.00 -28.83 49.16
N GLU A 145 14.04 -28.86 47.82
CA GLU A 145 15.02 -29.64 47.05
C GLU A 145 16.50 -29.29 47.35
N GLU A 146 16.77 -28.12 47.93
CA GLU A 146 18.12 -27.70 48.27
C GLU A 146 18.73 -28.54 49.46
N GLY A 147 17.91 -29.32 50.12
CA GLY A 147 18.36 -30.34 51.09
C GLY A 147 18.11 -30.00 52.55
N GLU A 148 17.84 -31.04 53.30
CA GLU A 148 17.53 -30.94 54.75
C GLU A 148 18.73 -30.39 55.54
N GLY A 149 18.47 -29.61 56.58
CA GLY A 149 19.47 -28.96 57.40
C GLY A 149 19.98 -27.62 56.87
N THR A 150 19.66 -27.25 55.67
CA THR A 150 20.02 -25.94 55.07
C THR A 150 19.31 -24.81 55.79
N LYS A 151 20.05 -23.80 56.27
CA LYS A 151 19.45 -22.59 56.87
C LYS A 151 19.05 -21.63 55.76
N ILE A 152 17.82 -21.15 55.80
CA ILE A 152 17.31 -20.23 54.78
C ILE A 152 16.77 -18.95 55.42
N HIS A 153 16.92 -17.83 54.72
CA HIS A 153 16.24 -16.57 54.99
C HIS A 153 15.33 -16.27 53.82
N VAL A 154 14.02 -16.11 54.10
CA VAL A 154 13.03 -15.72 53.10
C VAL A 154 12.89 -14.21 53.15
N LEU A 155 13.14 -13.54 52.02
CA LEU A 155 13.15 -12.08 51.90
C LEU A 155 12.18 -11.61 50.83
N ALA A 156 11.54 -10.45 51.08
CA ALA A 156 10.75 -9.73 50.07
C ALA A 156 11.54 -8.52 49.55
N PRO A 157 11.95 -8.49 48.27
CA PRO A 157 12.73 -7.37 47.68
C PRO A 157 11.78 -6.21 47.31
N VAL A 158 11.52 -5.32 48.28
CA VAL A 158 10.52 -4.24 48.11
C VAL A 158 11.10 -3.00 47.39
N VAL A 159 12.39 -2.70 47.58
CA VAL A 159 13.08 -1.62 46.87
C VAL A 159 14.33 -2.15 46.25
N LYS A 160 14.51 -1.98 44.91
CA LYS A 160 15.72 -2.40 44.18
C LYS A 160 16.32 -1.19 43.46
N ASP A 161 17.53 -0.81 43.86
CA ASP A 161 18.36 0.26 43.24
C ASP A 161 17.61 1.58 43.03
N ARG A 162 16.86 2.04 44.02
CA ARG A 162 16.09 3.30 43.96
C ARG A 162 16.67 4.38 44.86
N LYS A 163 16.71 5.62 44.37
CA LYS A 163 17.11 6.81 45.15
C LYS A 163 16.03 7.18 46.16
N GLY A 164 16.43 7.51 47.37
CA GLY A 164 15.53 8.01 48.37
C GLY A 164 15.87 7.55 49.79
N GLU A 165 15.27 8.18 50.79
CA GLU A 165 15.42 7.83 52.20
C GLU A 165 14.55 6.65 52.62
N HIS A 166 13.50 6.33 51.86
CA HIS A 166 12.53 5.24 52.05
C HIS A 166 11.98 5.05 53.49
N LYS A 167 11.89 6.13 54.25
CA LYS A 167 11.45 6.11 55.66
C LYS A 167 10.04 5.54 55.82
N ASP A 168 9.14 5.91 54.92
CA ASP A 168 7.75 5.45 54.96
C ASP A 168 7.62 3.94 54.85
N ILE A 169 8.48 3.30 54.03
CA ILE A 169 8.53 1.85 53.82
C ILE A 169 9.03 1.16 55.10
N LEU A 170 10.10 1.65 55.67
CA LEU A 170 10.67 1.11 56.90
C LEU A 170 9.67 1.24 58.08
N GLU A 171 8.95 2.36 58.17
CA GLU A 171 7.88 2.56 59.16
C GLU A 171 6.70 1.60 58.96
N ASP A 172 6.29 1.34 57.71
CA ASP A 172 5.23 0.39 57.40
C ASP A 172 5.59 -1.02 57.86
N PHE A 173 6.84 -1.44 57.62
CA PHE A 173 7.36 -2.74 58.09
C PHE A 173 7.32 -2.84 59.63
N ARG A 174 7.72 -1.77 60.37
CA ARG A 174 7.62 -1.69 61.81
C ARG A 174 6.15 -1.81 62.32
N LYS A 175 5.25 -1.09 61.70
CA LYS A 175 3.79 -1.12 62.03
C LYS A 175 3.17 -2.50 61.83
N LYS A 176 3.66 -3.25 60.82
CA LYS A 176 3.19 -4.62 60.51
C LYS A 176 3.87 -5.70 61.35
N GLY A 177 4.76 -5.33 62.26
CA GLY A 177 5.35 -6.23 63.27
C GLY A 177 6.60 -6.98 62.79
N PHE A 178 7.21 -6.60 61.67
CA PHE A 178 8.47 -7.20 61.24
C PHE A 178 9.64 -6.64 62.05
N VAL A 179 10.66 -7.45 62.22
CA VAL A 179 11.78 -7.18 63.11
C VAL A 179 13.09 -6.84 62.39
N ARG A 180 13.24 -7.29 61.10
CA ARG A 180 14.51 -7.19 60.38
C ARG A 180 14.29 -6.82 58.93
N VAL A 181 15.27 -6.11 58.39
CA VAL A 181 15.34 -5.72 56.99
C VAL A 181 16.79 -5.88 56.49
N ARG A 182 16.99 -6.27 55.25
CA ARG A 182 18.30 -6.23 54.60
C ARG A 182 18.38 -4.93 53.77
N VAL A 183 19.31 -4.10 54.06
CA VAL A 183 19.58 -2.83 53.36
C VAL A 183 20.97 -2.89 52.74
N ASP A 184 21.02 -2.69 51.44
CA ASP A 184 22.27 -2.71 50.67
C ASP A 184 23.15 -3.95 50.93
N GLY A 185 22.52 -5.11 51.13
CA GLY A 185 23.14 -6.40 51.45
C GLY A 185 23.39 -6.70 52.92
N GLU A 186 23.22 -5.74 53.86
CA GLU A 186 23.40 -5.93 55.28
C GLU A 186 22.06 -6.09 55.98
N ILE A 187 21.91 -7.12 56.86
CA ILE A 187 20.70 -7.33 57.67
C ILE A 187 20.80 -6.44 58.90
N LYS A 188 19.79 -5.56 59.07
CA LYS A 188 19.69 -4.60 60.20
C LYS A 188 18.37 -4.85 60.95
N GLY A 189 18.39 -4.52 62.24
CA GLY A 189 17.19 -4.51 63.05
C GLY A 189 16.28 -3.32 62.68
N LEU A 190 14.98 -3.51 62.59
CA LEU A 190 14.03 -2.41 62.37
C LEU A 190 13.88 -1.54 63.62
N ASP A 191 14.35 -1.98 64.81
CA ASP A 191 14.46 -1.22 66.05
C ASP A 191 15.64 -0.24 66.02
N GLU A 192 16.60 -0.41 65.13
CA GLU A 192 17.73 0.50 64.96
C GLU A 192 17.35 1.72 64.11
N ASP A 193 18.08 2.85 64.29
CA ASP A 193 17.90 4.04 63.44
C ASP A 193 18.60 3.81 62.10
N ILE A 194 17.85 3.48 61.04
CA ILE A 194 18.36 3.26 59.69
C ILE A 194 18.29 4.58 58.91
N GLU A 195 19.40 5.30 58.87
CA GLU A 195 19.50 6.52 58.06
C GLU A 195 20.03 6.21 56.66
N LEU A 196 19.19 6.49 55.64
CA LEU A 196 19.50 6.32 54.20
C LEU A 196 19.71 7.66 53.51
N GLY A 197 20.69 7.77 52.68
CA GLY A 197 21.04 9.01 52.01
C GLY A 197 20.10 9.30 50.83
N LYS A 198 19.43 10.45 50.84
CA LYS A 198 18.41 10.89 49.83
C LYS A 198 18.92 10.84 48.39
N ASN A 199 20.23 11.04 48.20
CA ASN A 199 20.84 11.10 46.85
C ASN A 199 21.48 9.79 46.40
N PHE A 200 21.52 8.77 47.23
CA PHE A 200 22.07 7.46 46.95
C PHE A 200 20.99 6.48 46.58
N ARG A 201 21.35 5.46 45.84
CA ARG A 201 20.50 4.35 45.48
C ARG A 201 20.57 3.28 46.55
N HIS A 202 19.43 2.79 46.94
CA HIS A 202 19.35 1.77 47.99
C HIS A 202 18.52 0.59 47.51
N SER A 203 18.86 -0.61 48.02
CA SER A 203 18.08 -1.82 47.89
C SER A 203 17.59 -2.25 49.28
N ILE A 204 16.29 -2.47 49.41
CA ILE A 204 15.64 -2.78 50.72
C ILE A 204 14.82 -4.05 50.54
N GLU A 205 15.14 -5.07 51.34
CA GLU A 205 14.47 -6.35 51.33
C GLU A 205 14.00 -6.68 52.73
N LEU A 206 12.70 -6.95 52.87
CA LEU A 206 12.09 -7.32 54.13
C LEU A 206 12.43 -8.77 54.47
N VAL A 207 13.01 -9.05 55.66
CA VAL A 207 13.22 -10.42 56.13
C VAL A 207 11.92 -10.95 56.69
N VAL A 208 11.24 -11.81 55.96
CA VAL A 208 9.95 -12.35 56.29
C VAL A 208 10.07 -13.49 57.32
N ASP A 209 10.95 -14.47 57.05
CA ASP A 209 11.19 -15.59 57.98
C ASP A 209 12.63 -16.12 57.89
N ARG A 210 13.01 -16.86 58.92
CA ARG A 210 14.33 -17.54 59.05
C ARG A 210 14.08 -18.98 59.47
N LEU A 211 14.31 -19.91 58.55
CA LEU A 211 13.96 -21.29 58.68
C LEU A 211 15.15 -22.24 58.52
N VAL A 212 15.01 -23.46 58.93
CA VAL A 212 15.96 -24.54 58.61
C VAL A 212 15.13 -25.60 57.87
N ILE A 213 15.55 -25.99 56.66
CA ILE A 213 14.85 -26.97 55.86
C ILE A 213 14.75 -28.27 56.62
N ARG A 214 13.50 -28.79 56.74
CA ARG A 214 13.17 -30.05 57.42
C ARG A 214 12.10 -30.80 56.61
N GLU A 215 12.11 -32.11 56.68
CA GLU A 215 10.97 -32.90 56.16
C GLU A 215 9.75 -32.76 57.07
N GLY A 216 8.56 -32.67 56.43
CA GLY A 216 7.28 -32.67 57.12
C GLY A 216 6.32 -31.62 56.65
N ILE A 217 5.01 -31.94 56.74
CA ILE A 217 3.88 -31.11 56.27
C ILE A 217 3.83 -29.74 56.98
N ASP A 218 4.14 -29.69 58.27
CA ASP A 218 4.09 -28.45 59.05
C ASP A 218 5.17 -27.46 58.63
N PHE A 219 6.38 -27.95 58.25
CA PHE A 219 7.44 -27.11 57.69
C PHE A 219 7.03 -26.58 56.33
N GLN A 220 6.52 -27.47 55.45
CA GLN A 220 6.08 -27.07 54.14
C GLN A 220 5.00 -26.01 54.18
N ARG A 221 3.99 -26.14 55.10
CA ARG A 221 2.95 -25.14 55.28
C ARG A 221 3.55 -23.80 55.72
N ARG A 222 4.43 -23.79 56.74
CA ARG A 222 5.09 -22.56 57.23
C ARG A 222 5.94 -21.89 56.18
N LEU A 223 6.68 -22.67 55.39
CA LEU A 223 7.47 -22.14 54.29
C LEU A 223 6.58 -21.54 53.22
N SER A 224 5.47 -22.20 52.83
CA SER A 224 4.49 -21.65 51.90
C SER A 224 3.88 -20.34 52.35
N ASP A 225 3.48 -20.25 53.63
CA ASP A 225 2.93 -19.02 54.24
C ASP A 225 3.99 -17.88 54.20
N SER A 226 5.26 -18.19 54.44
CA SER A 226 6.37 -17.23 54.39
C SER A 226 6.66 -16.76 52.96
N VAL A 227 6.61 -17.65 51.98
CA VAL A 227 6.78 -17.34 50.57
C VAL A 227 5.63 -16.49 50.10
N GLU A 228 4.36 -16.85 50.42
CA GLU A 228 3.17 -16.07 50.09
C GLU A 228 3.25 -14.66 50.67
N THR A 229 3.65 -14.55 51.94
CA THR A 229 3.86 -13.26 52.56
C THR A 229 4.91 -12.43 51.84
N ALA A 230 6.05 -13.03 51.48
CA ALA A 230 7.10 -12.34 50.73
C ALA A 230 6.62 -11.86 49.36
N CYS A 231 5.93 -12.70 48.59
CA CYS A 231 5.35 -12.37 47.30
C CYS A 231 4.35 -11.21 47.40
N ASN A 232 3.49 -11.21 48.43
CA ASN A 232 2.52 -10.11 48.67
C ASN A 232 3.17 -8.75 48.95
N PHE A 233 4.37 -8.72 49.59
CA PHE A 233 5.12 -7.48 49.85
C PHE A 233 5.93 -7.00 48.69
N ALA A 234 6.43 -7.88 47.82
CA ALA A 234 7.37 -7.62 46.75
C ALA A 234 6.80 -7.88 45.34
N GLU A 235 5.47 -7.67 45.15
CA GLU A 235 4.82 -7.79 43.85
C GLU A 235 5.16 -9.12 43.14
N GLY A 236 4.98 -10.23 43.87
CA GLY A 236 5.19 -11.58 43.37
C GLY A 236 6.64 -12.08 43.41
N LEU A 237 7.58 -11.31 43.97
CA LEU A 237 8.99 -11.70 44.09
C LEU A 237 9.31 -12.19 45.50
N VAL A 238 10.13 -13.25 45.60
CA VAL A 238 10.75 -13.71 46.84
C VAL A 238 12.21 -14.07 46.62
N THR A 239 13.09 -13.54 47.46
CA THR A 239 14.52 -13.88 47.48
C THR A 239 14.78 -14.79 48.65
N VAL A 240 15.47 -15.92 48.44
CA VAL A 240 15.86 -16.85 49.49
C VAL A 240 17.39 -16.95 49.55
N ILE A 241 17.94 -16.66 50.72
CA ILE A 241 19.35 -16.86 50.99
C ILE A 241 19.51 -18.24 51.58
N PHE A 242 20.37 -19.06 50.99
CA PHE A 242 20.71 -20.41 51.43
C PHE A 242 22.08 -20.38 52.06
N ASN A 243 22.17 -20.87 53.29
CA ASN A 243 23.43 -21.10 54.02
C ASN A 243 23.59 -22.59 54.20
N LYS A 244 24.38 -23.22 53.33
CA LYS A 244 24.62 -24.65 53.28
C LYS A 244 25.99 -24.97 53.88
N ARG A 245 26.08 -26.00 54.70
CA ARG A 245 27.36 -26.57 55.14
C ARG A 245 27.63 -27.83 54.34
N ASP A 246 28.85 -27.93 53.82
CA ASP A 246 29.30 -29.16 53.18
C ASP A 246 29.74 -30.18 54.25
N ASP A 247 30.00 -31.41 53.80
CA ASP A 247 30.45 -32.50 54.67
C ASP A 247 31.87 -32.24 55.28
N GLU A 248 32.60 -31.27 54.74
CA GLU A 248 33.92 -30.82 55.20
C GLU A 248 33.85 -29.64 56.17
N GLY A 249 32.61 -29.13 56.40
CA GLY A 249 32.37 -28.07 57.39
C GLY A 249 32.50 -26.64 56.83
N ASN A 250 32.68 -26.46 55.50
CA ASN A 250 32.74 -25.14 54.90
C ASN A 250 31.33 -24.60 54.74
N GLU A 251 31.10 -23.34 55.09
CA GLU A 251 29.82 -22.66 54.91
C GLU A 251 29.79 -21.97 53.53
N SER A 252 28.84 -22.35 52.67
CA SER A 252 28.55 -21.67 51.39
C SER A 252 27.25 -20.90 51.53
N THR A 253 27.25 -19.60 51.14
CA THR A 253 26.07 -18.74 51.15
C THR A 253 25.82 -18.31 49.71
N TYR A 254 24.62 -18.56 49.20
CA TYR A 254 24.16 -18.09 47.92
C TYR A 254 22.70 -17.70 47.98
N GLU A 255 22.23 -16.90 47.04
CA GLU A 255 20.82 -16.45 46.99
C GLU A 255 20.19 -16.84 45.67
N LYS A 256 18.89 -17.18 45.74
CA LYS A 256 18.02 -17.40 44.56
C LYS A 256 16.78 -16.55 44.71
N THR A 257 16.43 -15.87 43.66
CA THR A 257 15.16 -15.14 43.57
C THR A 257 14.15 -15.95 42.76
N TYR A 258 12.96 -16.11 43.29
CA TYR A 258 11.83 -16.79 42.66
C TYR A 258 10.76 -15.74 42.38
N SER A 259 9.87 -16.02 41.43
CA SER A 259 8.78 -15.12 41.07
C SER A 259 7.47 -15.90 40.92
N GLU A 260 6.47 -15.43 41.59
CA GLU A 260 5.08 -15.88 41.40
C GLU A 260 4.47 -15.24 40.16
N ASP A 261 4.85 -13.98 39.85
CA ASP A 261 4.47 -13.28 38.62
C ASP A 261 5.56 -13.43 37.55
N PHE A 262 5.21 -13.08 36.30
CA PHE A 262 6.19 -13.04 35.20
C PHE A 262 7.21 -11.91 35.42
N ALA A 263 8.20 -12.14 36.26
CA ALA A 263 9.26 -11.15 36.51
C ALA A 263 10.66 -11.73 36.34
N CYS A 264 11.55 -10.89 35.78
CA CYS A 264 12.96 -11.25 35.65
C CYS A 264 13.64 -11.15 37.01
N THR A 265 14.21 -12.26 37.48
CA THR A 265 14.89 -12.33 38.77
C THR A 265 16.14 -11.44 38.83
N ASP A 266 16.83 -11.18 37.71
CA ASP A 266 18.06 -10.39 37.66
C ASP A 266 17.79 -8.89 37.46
N CYS A 267 16.86 -8.55 36.53
CA CYS A 267 16.61 -7.17 36.13
C CYS A 267 15.45 -6.51 36.88
N GLY A 268 14.61 -7.29 37.59
CA GLY A 268 13.43 -6.80 38.30
C GLY A 268 12.32 -6.26 37.39
N ILE A 269 12.33 -6.59 36.11
CA ILE A 269 11.28 -6.23 35.16
C ILE A 269 10.16 -7.26 35.29
N SER A 270 8.97 -6.82 35.69
CA SER A 270 7.76 -7.64 35.74
C SER A 270 6.92 -7.50 34.49
N PHE A 271 6.38 -8.62 34.02
CA PHE A 271 5.38 -8.66 32.97
C PHE A 271 4.00 -8.78 33.60
N GLN A 272 3.06 -8.02 33.07
CA GLN A 272 1.64 -8.29 33.33
C GLN A 272 1.25 -9.60 32.66
N GLU A 273 0.15 -10.21 33.08
CA GLU A 273 -0.41 -11.40 32.42
C GLU A 273 -0.50 -11.20 30.90
N LEU A 274 0.04 -12.17 30.13
CA LEU A 274 0.08 -12.10 28.68
C LEU A 274 -1.34 -12.15 28.11
N THR A 275 -1.84 -11.00 27.68
CA THR A 275 -3.16 -10.88 27.06
C THR A 275 -3.03 -10.58 25.56
N PRO A 276 -4.00 -10.99 24.72
CA PRO A 276 -3.98 -10.67 23.28
C PRO A 276 -3.93 -9.16 22.98
N ARG A 277 -4.35 -8.30 23.92
CA ARG A 277 -4.28 -6.83 23.78
C ARG A 277 -2.86 -6.30 23.85
N MET A 278 -1.96 -6.94 24.59
CA MET A 278 -0.55 -6.56 24.67
C MET A 278 0.17 -6.74 23.32
N PHE A 279 -0.26 -7.70 22.53
CA PHE A 279 0.30 -7.95 21.18
C PHE A 279 -0.34 -7.08 20.09
N SER A 280 -1.23 -6.15 20.45
CA SER A 280 -1.87 -5.24 19.49
C SER A 280 -1.14 -3.90 19.42
N PHE A 281 -0.58 -3.58 18.26
CA PHE A 281 0.00 -2.25 18.01
C PHE A 281 -1.07 -1.14 17.87
N ASN A 282 -2.36 -1.49 17.87
CA ASN A 282 -3.48 -0.55 17.93
C ASN A 282 -3.98 -0.28 19.35
N ALA A 283 -3.53 -1.07 20.33
CA ALA A 283 -3.90 -0.90 21.73
C ALA A 283 -2.76 -0.22 22.51
N PRO A 284 -3.06 0.69 23.44
CA PRO A 284 -2.03 1.40 24.23
C PRO A 284 -1.11 0.47 25.04
N GLN A 285 -1.61 -0.71 25.43
CA GLN A 285 -0.84 -1.71 26.19
C GLN A 285 0.29 -2.32 25.37
N GLY A 286 0.10 -2.49 24.05
CA GLY A 286 1.07 -3.13 23.16
C GLY A 286 1.84 -2.15 22.27
N ALA A 287 1.24 -1.02 21.93
CA ALA A 287 1.83 -0.05 21.02
C ALA A 287 3.14 0.57 21.57
N CYS A 288 4.14 0.69 20.72
CA CYS A 288 5.34 1.46 21.02
C CYS A 288 4.95 2.90 21.38
N PRO A 289 5.34 3.43 22.55
CA PRO A 289 4.91 4.75 23.02
C PRO A 289 5.44 5.89 22.14
N GLU A 290 6.61 5.73 21.50
CA GLU A 290 7.21 6.76 20.66
C GLU A 290 6.48 6.95 19.31
N CYS A 291 6.10 5.86 18.64
CA CYS A 291 5.42 5.91 17.34
C CYS A 291 3.92 5.59 17.40
N ASN A 292 3.37 5.37 18.59
CA ASN A 292 1.97 4.99 18.79
C ASN A 292 1.52 3.82 17.89
N GLY A 293 2.38 2.83 17.70
CA GLY A 293 2.10 1.62 16.92
C GLY A 293 2.17 1.79 15.40
N ILE A 294 2.64 2.93 14.88
CA ILE A 294 2.78 3.17 13.44
C ILE A 294 4.04 2.49 12.88
N GLY A 295 5.10 2.40 13.69
CA GLY A 295 6.39 1.81 13.30
C GLY A 295 7.34 2.81 12.61
N THR A 296 6.81 3.89 12.07
CA THR A 296 7.58 4.96 11.44
C THR A 296 7.27 6.30 12.09
N LYS A 297 8.18 7.25 11.89
CA LYS A 297 8.03 8.65 12.31
C LYS A 297 8.35 9.54 11.13
N MET A 298 7.47 10.49 10.83
CA MET A 298 7.75 11.51 9.83
C MET A 298 8.76 12.51 10.39
N GLU A 299 9.96 12.54 9.81
CA GLU A 299 11.03 13.45 10.20
C GLU A 299 11.50 14.27 9.01
N MET A 300 12.06 15.46 9.28
CA MET A 300 12.68 16.26 8.21
C MET A 300 13.86 15.50 7.62
N ASP A 301 13.90 15.41 6.29
CA ASP A 301 14.92 14.68 5.57
C ASP A 301 15.97 15.64 5.00
N PRO A 302 17.24 15.56 5.48
CA PRO A 302 18.34 16.38 4.96
C PRO A 302 18.54 16.25 3.45
N ASP A 303 18.30 15.06 2.89
CA ASP A 303 18.50 14.82 1.46
C ASP A 303 17.36 15.40 0.60
N LEU A 304 16.16 15.56 1.15
CA LEU A 304 15.07 16.31 0.51
C LEU A 304 15.26 17.82 0.64
N ILE A 305 15.94 18.28 1.69
CA ILE A 305 16.26 19.70 1.90
C ILE A 305 17.42 20.13 1.01
N VAL A 306 18.44 19.30 0.87
CA VAL A 306 19.64 19.51 0.02
C VAL A 306 19.80 18.33 -0.97
N PRO A 307 18.93 18.22 -1.96
CA PRO A 307 18.93 17.05 -2.86
C PRO A 307 20.10 17.04 -3.85
N ASN A 308 20.66 18.19 -4.19
CA ASN A 308 21.83 18.30 -5.03
C ASN A 308 22.98 18.96 -4.24
N LYS A 309 23.83 18.10 -3.69
CA LYS A 309 24.99 18.53 -2.88
C LYS A 309 26.10 19.16 -3.71
N ASN A 310 26.05 19.11 -5.06
CA ASN A 310 27.00 19.80 -5.95
C ASN A 310 26.66 21.31 -6.11
N LEU A 311 25.47 21.74 -5.73
CA LEU A 311 25.09 23.15 -5.73
C LEU A 311 25.66 23.86 -4.50
N SER A 312 25.98 25.14 -4.68
CA SER A 312 26.33 26.05 -3.60
C SER A 312 25.08 26.65 -2.93
N LEU A 313 25.23 27.32 -1.80
CA LEU A 313 24.14 28.04 -1.15
C LEU A 313 23.59 29.16 -2.04
N ASN A 314 24.45 29.80 -2.83
CA ASN A 314 24.07 30.84 -3.81
C ASN A 314 23.32 30.24 -5.00
N ASP A 315 23.64 29.02 -5.43
CA ASP A 315 22.94 28.32 -6.51
C ASP A 315 21.63 27.65 -6.04
N GLY A 316 21.30 27.76 -4.76
CA GLY A 316 20.06 27.30 -4.21
C GLY A 316 20.08 25.84 -3.72
N ALA A 317 21.20 25.35 -3.20
CA ALA A 317 21.34 24.02 -2.61
C ALA A 317 20.22 23.69 -1.60
N ILE A 318 19.78 24.69 -0.81
CA ILE A 318 18.69 24.55 0.16
C ILE A 318 17.34 24.83 -0.50
N VAL A 319 16.65 23.78 -0.90
CA VAL A 319 15.40 23.86 -1.67
C VAL A 319 14.28 24.63 -1.00
N PRO A 320 13.98 24.45 0.31
CA PRO A 320 12.94 25.22 0.98
C PRO A 320 13.14 26.74 0.88
N TRP A 321 14.38 27.18 0.71
CA TRP A 321 14.78 28.60 0.62
C TRP A 321 15.27 29.02 -0.76
N SER A 322 15.30 28.11 -1.75
CA SER A 322 15.84 28.36 -3.11
C SER A 322 15.14 29.47 -3.88
N LYS A 323 13.82 29.65 -3.69
CA LYS A 323 13.08 30.79 -4.28
C LYS A 323 13.48 32.14 -3.69
N SER A 324 14.31 32.14 -2.68
CA SER A 324 14.75 33.28 -1.89
C SER A 324 16.19 33.70 -2.19
N THR A 325 16.77 33.25 -3.31
CA THR A 325 18.15 33.55 -3.72
C THR A 325 18.40 35.01 -4.16
N LYS A 326 17.36 35.82 -4.27
CA LYS A 326 17.54 37.25 -4.48
C LYS A 326 18.22 37.87 -3.25
N ARG A 327 19.34 38.59 -3.48
CA ARG A 327 20.23 39.21 -2.46
C ARG A 327 19.52 40.03 -1.38
N GLU A 328 18.28 40.41 -1.58
CA GLU A 328 17.46 41.18 -0.62
C GLU A 328 16.56 40.30 0.28
N ASN A 329 16.55 38.98 0.10
CA ASN A 329 15.65 38.09 0.84
C ASN A 329 16.19 37.79 2.25
N TYR A 330 15.26 37.66 3.20
CA TYR A 330 15.53 37.34 4.60
C TYR A 330 16.40 36.11 4.81
N TYR A 331 16.11 35.03 4.11
CA TYR A 331 16.87 33.76 4.25
C TYR A 331 18.29 33.87 3.69
N TYR A 332 18.47 34.61 2.56
CA TYR A 332 19.77 34.85 2.00
C TYR A 332 20.66 35.62 2.97
N GLN A 333 20.13 36.72 3.55
CA GLN A 333 20.88 37.56 4.52
C GLN A 333 21.25 36.73 5.76
N MET A 334 20.38 35.81 6.16
CA MET A 334 20.62 34.96 7.32
C MET A 334 21.73 33.96 7.04
N LEU A 335 21.69 33.23 5.90
CA LEU A 335 22.74 32.30 5.50
C LEU A 335 24.08 33.01 5.30
N LYS A 336 24.07 34.19 4.72
CA LYS A 336 25.28 35.01 4.55
C LYS A 336 25.94 35.36 5.90
N ALA A 337 25.16 35.78 6.88
CA ALA A 337 25.69 36.07 8.21
C ALA A 337 26.26 34.82 8.92
N VAL A 338 25.64 33.67 8.70
CA VAL A 338 26.16 32.39 9.20
C VAL A 338 27.47 32.00 8.50
N ALA A 339 27.55 32.18 7.17
CA ALA A 339 28.75 31.89 6.40
C ALA A 339 29.93 32.80 6.82
N GLU A 340 29.68 34.06 7.04
CA GLU A 340 30.67 35.04 7.54
C GLU A 340 31.14 34.69 8.96
N HIS A 341 30.24 34.27 9.85
CA HIS A 341 30.57 33.98 11.24
C HIS A 341 31.36 32.66 11.38
N PHE A 342 31.05 31.64 10.60
CA PHE A 342 31.69 30.30 10.63
C PHE A 342 32.75 30.11 9.52
N ASN A 343 33.12 31.20 8.86
CA ASN A 343 34.24 31.29 7.92
C ASN A 343 34.15 30.28 6.75
N PHE A 344 33.01 30.26 6.03
CA PHE A 344 32.87 29.53 4.78
C PHE A 344 32.23 30.39 3.68
N SER A 345 32.46 30.02 2.42
CA SER A 345 31.92 30.76 1.26
C SER A 345 30.51 30.25 0.92
N MET A 346 29.63 31.19 0.55
CA MET A 346 28.31 30.89 -0.01
C MET A 346 28.36 30.23 -1.39
N ASP A 347 29.51 30.31 -2.08
CA ASP A 347 29.74 29.74 -3.41
C ASP A 347 30.36 28.33 -3.36
N THR A 348 30.72 27.83 -2.17
CA THR A 348 31.25 26.47 -1.99
C THR A 348 30.13 25.47 -2.17
N PRO A 349 30.28 24.42 -3.01
CA PRO A 349 29.32 23.31 -3.12
C PRO A 349 29.05 22.69 -1.75
N PHE A 350 27.78 22.34 -1.48
CA PHE A 350 27.37 21.87 -0.16
C PHE A 350 28.17 20.61 0.29
N LYS A 351 28.53 19.72 -0.66
CA LYS A 351 29.35 18.53 -0.38
C LYS A 351 30.76 18.85 0.10
N ASP A 352 31.33 20.01 -0.31
CA ASP A 352 32.69 20.42 -0.04
C ASP A 352 32.80 21.25 1.28
N LEU A 353 31.65 21.55 1.91
CA LEU A 353 31.60 22.11 3.25
C LEU A 353 31.96 21.03 4.29
N THR A 354 32.60 21.46 5.38
CA THR A 354 32.92 20.53 6.47
C THR A 354 31.66 19.96 7.12
N PRO A 355 31.71 18.74 7.72
CA PRO A 355 30.54 18.16 8.40
C PRO A 355 29.96 19.07 9.49
N GLU A 356 30.77 19.84 10.17
CA GLU A 356 30.37 20.83 11.17
C GLU A 356 29.60 21.99 10.55
N GLN A 357 30.08 22.54 9.42
CA GLN A 357 29.41 23.60 8.67
C GLN A 357 28.08 23.13 8.11
N GLN A 358 28.02 21.92 7.56
CA GLN A 358 26.76 21.30 7.12
C GLN A 358 25.75 21.14 8.27
N ASN A 359 26.21 20.67 9.43
CA ASN A 359 25.37 20.54 10.63
C ASN A 359 24.87 21.88 11.15
N ILE A 360 25.70 22.93 11.15
CA ILE A 360 25.26 24.27 11.53
C ILE A 360 24.17 24.76 10.59
N ILE A 361 24.32 24.59 9.28
CA ILE A 361 23.32 25.01 8.30
C ILE A 361 22.01 24.24 8.51
N LEU A 362 22.06 22.94 8.71
CA LEU A 362 20.89 22.08 8.84
C LEU A 362 20.20 22.19 10.21
N TYR A 363 20.97 22.10 11.30
CA TYR A 363 20.42 21.94 12.66
C TYR A 363 20.61 23.18 13.56
N GLY A 364 21.43 24.13 13.12
CA GLY A 364 21.64 25.39 13.84
C GLY A 364 22.95 25.51 14.62
N SER A 365 23.19 26.70 15.17
CA SER A 365 24.42 27.03 15.90
C SER A 365 24.23 26.99 17.41
N LYS A 366 25.27 26.55 18.13
CA LYS A 366 25.34 26.68 19.60
C LYS A 366 25.65 28.13 20.01
N GLU A 367 26.39 28.84 19.19
CA GLU A 367 26.82 30.23 19.39
C GLU A 367 25.82 31.23 18.84
N LYS A 368 25.89 32.47 19.36
CA LYS A 368 25.09 33.58 18.87
C LYS A 368 25.73 34.18 17.64
N VAL A 369 25.00 34.32 16.56
CA VAL A 369 25.38 34.95 15.31
C VAL A 369 24.79 36.35 15.23
N ALA A 370 25.57 37.34 14.78
CA ALA A 370 25.10 38.70 14.56
C ALA A 370 24.46 38.83 13.17
N PHE A 371 23.14 38.87 13.13
CA PHE A 371 22.37 39.06 11.89
C PHE A 371 22.14 40.54 11.60
N ALA A 372 22.50 40.98 10.40
CA ALA A 372 22.21 42.31 9.89
C ALA A 372 21.17 42.23 8.75
N PHE A 373 19.97 42.64 9.02
CA PHE A 373 18.87 42.60 8.04
C PHE A 373 18.65 43.98 7.44
N LYS A 374 18.63 44.05 6.09
CA LYS A 374 18.25 45.24 5.33
C LYS A 374 16.88 45.03 4.68
N ARG A 375 15.92 45.91 4.96
CA ARG A 375 14.60 45.91 4.32
C ARG A 375 14.26 47.33 3.84
N ARG A 376 14.24 47.55 2.50
CA ARG A 376 13.96 48.81 1.79
C ARG A 376 14.56 50.06 2.45
N ASN A 377 14.08 50.54 3.59
CA ASN A 377 14.55 51.77 4.27
C ASN A 377 14.92 51.60 5.75
N ARG A 378 15.03 50.37 6.24
CA ARG A 378 15.41 50.11 7.65
C ARG A 378 16.43 48.96 7.70
N SER A 379 17.51 49.19 8.46
CA SER A 379 18.44 48.14 8.84
C SER A 379 18.36 47.93 10.35
N TYR A 380 18.31 46.66 10.75
CA TYR A 380 18.40 46.32 12.17
C TYR A 380 19.36 45.14 12.37
N ARG A 381 20.01 45.11 13.51
CA ARG A 381 20.93 44.06 13.91
C ARG A 381 20.32 43.29 15.09
N VAL A 382 20.43 41.93 15.03
CA VAL A 382 19.98 41.06 16.08
C VAL A 382 21.05 40.01 16.33
N ASN A 383 21.41 39.83 17.60
CA ASN A 383 22.36 38.82 18.01
C ASN A 383 21.60 37.61 18.62
N ARG A 384 21.51 36.49 17.90
CA ARG A 384 20.78 35.28 18.33
C ARG A 384 21.43 34.02 17.76
N LYS A 385 21.09 32.88 18.34
CA LYS A 385 21.48 31.57 17.76
C LYS A 385 20.82 31.40 16.40
N PHE A 386 21.53 30.79 15.47
CA PHE A 386 20.96 30.32 14.22
C PHE A 386 20.17 29.04 14.47
N GLU A 387 18.93 29.01 14.11
CA GLU A 387 18.00 27.90 14.38
C GLU A 387 18.28 26.66 13.51
N GLY A 388 18.90 26.86 12.32
CA GLY A 388 19.04 25.82 11.32
C GLY A 388 17.80 25.66 10.43
N VAL A 389 18.00 25.02 9.29
CA VAL A 389 16.90 24.83 8.30
C VAL A 389 15.90 23.80 8.81
N ILE A 390 16.38 22.66 9.28
CA ILE A 390 15.56 21.52 9.76
C ILE A 390 14.75 21.93 10.98
N THR A 391 15.41 22.38 12.02
CA THR A 391 14.78 22.80 13.29
C THR A 391 13.71 23.87 13.07
N ARG A 392 13.99 24.81 12.15
CA ARG A 392 13.02 25.84 11.79
C ARG A 392 11.80 25.28 11.05
N LEU A 393 12.01 24.35 10.11
CA LEU A 393 10.91 23.73 9.36
C LEU A 393 10.04 22.87 10.29
N GLU A 394 10.65 22.10 11.22
CA GLU A 394 9.94 21.31 12.24
C GLU A 394 9.06 22.22 13.11
N ARG A 395 9.63 23.31 13.64
CA ARG A 395 8.86 24.27 14.41
C ARG A 395 7.70 24.88 13.61
N LEU A 396 7.96 25.30 12.37
CA LEU A 396 6.93 25.87 11.50
C LEU A 396 5.84 24.83 11.15
N TYR A 397 6.18 23.56 11.01
CA TYR A 397 5.22 22.49 10.74
C TYR A 397 4.23 22.31 11.89
N ILE A 398 4.71 22.43 13.14
CA ILE A 398 3.90 22.34 14.34
C ILE A 398 3.04 23.61 14.54
N GLU A 399 3.65 24.80 14.41
CA GLU A 399 3.02 26.09 14.73
C GLU A 399 2.05 26.58 13.64
N THR A 400 2.21 26.13 12.38
CA THR A 400 1.40 26.68 11.28
C THR A 400 -0.05 26.23 11.33
N LYS A 401 -0.96 27.20 11.23
CA LYS A 401 -2.40 26.97 11.05
C LYS A 401 -2.82 26.82 9.59
N SER A 402 -1.90 27.10 8.65
CA SER A 402 -2.16 27.04 7.21
C SER A 402 -1.95 25.63 6.68
N ASN A 403 -3.00 25.00 6.16
CA ASN A 403 -2.92 23.70 5.49
C ASN A 403 -1.98 23.73 4.28
N TYR A 404 -1.91 24.86 3.56
CA TYR A 404 -0.97 25.03 2.45
C TYR A 404 0.49 24.98 2.92
N ASN A 405 0.85 25.71 3.97
CA ASN A 405 2.20 25.68 4.51
C ASN A 405 2.55 24.31 5.09
N ARG A 406 1.65 23.68 5.80
CA ARG A 406 1.84 22.32 6.32
C ARG A 406 2.09 21.32 5.18
N SER A 407 1.27 21.37 4.14
CA SER A 407 1.46 20.54 2.93
C SER A 407 2.73 20.87 2.15
N TYR A 408 3.19 22.13 2.19
CA TYR A 408 4.47 22.50 1.59
C TYR A 408 5.66 21.94 2.37
N ILE A 409 5.64 22.07 3.70
CA ILE A 409 6.72 21.61 4.58
C ILE A 409 6.79 20.07 4.59
N SER A 410 5.64 19.38 4.58
CA SER A 410 5.60 17.92 4.56
C SER A 410 6.30 17.29 3.33
N LYS A 411 6.53 18.06 2.25
CA LYS A 411 7.31 17.59 1.09
C LYS A 411 8.80 17.37 1.39
N PHE A 412 9.30 17.91 2.49
CA PHE A 412 10.69 17.78 2.95
C PHE A 412 10.81 16.78 4.11
N MET A 413 9.74 16.02 4.38
CA MET A 413 9.72 14.97 5.39
C MET A 413 9.72 13.60 4.73
N SER A 414 10.37 12.65 5.36
CA SER A 414 10.34 11.24 4.98
C SER A 414 9.96 10.36 6.18
N ASP A 415 9.37 9.20 5.89
CA ASP A 415 9.06 8.19 6.90
C ASP A 415 10.35 7.44 7.27
N ARG A 416 10.79 7.59 8.51
CA ARG A 416 11.92 6.83 9.06
C ARG A 416 11.44 5.80 10.05
N LYS A 417 12.14 4.66 10.15
CA LYS A 417 11.84 3.66 11.16
C LYS A 417 11.95 4.28 12.55
N CYS A 418 10.98 4.01 13.40
CA CYS A 418 10.98 4.49 14.78
C CYS A 418 12.26 4.02 15.52
N PRO A 419 13.04 4.91 16.14
CA PRO A 419 14.30 4.54 16.79
C PRO A 419 14.11 3.61 17.99
N VAL A 420 12.98 3.66 18.67
CA VAL A 420 12.70 2.84 19.87
C VAL A 420 12.32 1.41 19.50
N CYS A 421 11.36 1.23 18.57
CA CYS A 421 10.92 -0.11 18.19
C CYS A 421 11.58 -0.66 16.92
N GLY A 422 12.48 0.09 16.27
CA GLY A 422 13.14 -0.34 15.03
C GLY A 422 12.20 -0.61 13.85
N GLY A 423 10.98 -0.08 13.89
CA GLY A 423 9.91 -0.36 12.92
C GLY A 423 8.93 -1.45 13.35
N LYS A 424 9.19 -2.19 14.42
CA LYS A 424 8.39 -3.33 14.90
C LYS A 424 7.05 -2.97 15.57
N ARG A 425 6.71 -1.68 15.72
CA ARG A 425 5.42 -1.14 16.18
C ARG A 425 5.04 -1.42 17.64
N LEU A 426 5.60 -2.44 18.28
CA LEU A 426 5.28 -2.92 19.62
C LEU A 426 6.30 -2.44 20.65
N ARG A 427 5.94 -2.55 21.93
CA ARG A 427 6.83 -2.30 23.05
C ARG A 427 7.94 -3.36 23.12
N PRO A 428 9.14 -3.02 23.66
CA PRO A 428 10.24 -3.98 23.80
C PRO A 428 9.87 -5.21 24.63
N GLU A 429 9.08 -5.06 25.68
CA GLU A 429 8.62 -6.16 26.52
C GLU A 429 7.78 -7.17 25.72
N VAL A 430 6.89 -6.68 24.87
CA VAL A 430 6.06 -7.55 24.01
C VAL A 430 6.90 -8.25 22.95
N LEU A 431 7.92 -7.57 22.41
CA LEU A 431 8.85 -8.14 21.44
C LEU A 431 9.79 -9.18 22.04
N ALA A 432 9.88 -9.23 23.37
CA ALA A 432 10.65 -10.24 24.09
C ALA A 432 9.87 -11.56 24.32
N VAL A 433 8.62 -11.66 23.87
CA VAL A 433 7.85 -12.91 23.92
C VAL A 433 8.02 -13.67 22.64
N THR A 434 8.37 -14.96 22.70
CA THR A 434 8.66 -15.78 21.53
C THR A 434 7.79 -17.04 21.45
N VAL A 435 7.61 -17.52 20.23
CA VAL A 435 7.07 -18.83 19.88
C VAL A 435 8.00 -19.44 18.85
N GLY A 436 8.64 -20.57 19.15
CA GLY A 436 9.61 -21.17 18.24
C GLY A 436 10.76 -20.19 17.91
N ASP A 437 11.36 -19.56 18.92
CA ASP A 437 12.50 -18.62 18.84
C ASP A 437 12.23 -17.30 18.08
N LYS A 438 11.00 -17.06 17.61
CA LYS A 438 10.61 -15.82 16.92
C LYS A 438 9.55 -15.04 17.72
N ASN A 439 9.74 -13.70 17.79
CA ASN A 439 8.67 -12.85 18.28
C ASN A 439 7.59 -12.63 17.21
N ILE A 440 6.44 -12.09 17.62
CA ILE A 440 5.29 -11.90 16.74
C ILE A 440 5.62 -11.05 15.49
N MET A 441 6.48 -10.04 15.62
CA MET A 441 6.85 -9.19 14.48
C MET A 441 7.90 -9.84 13.58
N ASP A 442 8.80 -10.66 14.13
CA ASP A 442 9.74 -11.46 13.32
C ASP A 442 8.98 -12.44 12.43
N VAL A 443 7.91 -13.07 12.95
CA VAL A 443 7.01 -13.90 12.14
C VAL A 443 6.27 -13.08 11.09
N CYS A 444 5.81 -11.86 11.43
CA CYS A 444 5.15 -10.98 10.47
C CYS A 444 6.07 -10.45 9.37
N ASP A 445 7.37 -10.34 9.63
CA ASP A 445 8.37 -9.86 8.68
C ASP A 445 8.86 -10.96 7.72
N LEU A 446 8.58 -12.23 8.00
CA LEU A 446 8.76 -13.32 7.05
C LEU A 446 7.84 -13.16 5.83
N SER A 447 8.25 -13.67 4.67
CA SER A 447 7.34 -13.84 3.55
C SER A 447 6.18 -14.77 3.93
N ILE A 448 5.04 -14.66 3.25
CA ILE A 448 3.89 -15.54 3.49
C ILE A 448 4.30 -17.01 3.32
N LYS A 449 5.13 -17.33 2.31
CA LYS A 449 5.68 -18.65 2.08
C LYS A 449 6.51 -19.13 3.27
N ASP A 450 7.46 -18.31 3.73
CA ASP A 450 8.33 -18.68 4.84
C ASP A 450 7.58 -18.72 6.16
N SER A 451 6.57 -17.86 6.35
CA SER A 451 5.68 -17.94 7.51
C SER A 451 4.87 -19.24 7.51
N TYR A 452 4.35 -19.66 6.35
CA TYR A 452 3.64 -20.92 6.23
C TYR A 452 4.55 -22.11 6.58
N GLN A 453 5.79 -22.11 6.05
CA GLN A 453 6.78 -23.13 6.34
C GLN A 453 7.16 -23.13 7.83
N PHE A 454 7.41 -21.97 8.42
CA PHE A 454 7.70 -21.83 9.86
C PHE A 454 6.63 -22.50 10.74
N PHE A 455 5.33 -22.28 10.44
CA PHE A 455 4.27 -22.93 11.20
C PHE A 455 4.12 -24.42 10.87
N GLN A 456 4.54 -24.88 9.69
CA GLN A 456 4.56 -26.33 9.40
C GLN A 456 5.62 -27.05 10.25
N ASP A 457 6.81 -26.46 10.36
CA ASP A 457 7.99 -27.05 11.01
C ASP A 457 8.04 -26.73 12.52
N LEU A 458 7.05 -26.00 13.05
CA LEU A 458 7.05 -25.56 14.45
C LEU A 458 6.90 -26.75 15.41
N GLU A 459 7.96 -27.00 16.16
CA GLU A 459 7.97 -27.99 17.23
C GLU A 459 7.41 -27.37 18.52
N LEU A 460 6.39 -28.01 19.09
CA LEU A 460 5.72 -27.57 20.31
C LEU A 460 5.65 -28.73 21.30
N THR A 461 5.68 -28.40 22.60
CA THR A 461 5.41 -29.38 23.65
C THR A 461 3.94 -29.85 23.57
N GLU A 462 3.64 -31.03 24.15
CA GLU A 462 2.27 -31.57 24.16
C GLU A 462 1.24 -30.58 24.71
N ARG A 463 1.61 -29.84 25.78
CA ARG A 463 0.76 -28.82 26.39
C ARG A 463 0.52 -27.64 25.43
N GLN A 464 1.59 -27.12 24.80
CA GLN A 464 1.46 -26.02 23.83
C GLN A 464 0.66 -26.44 22.60
N MET A 465 0.85 -27.68 22.14
CA MET A 465 0.07 -28.21 21.01
C MET A 465 -1.40 -28.35 21.38
N PHE A 466 -1.73 -28.85 22.59
CA PHE A 466 -3.11 -28.96 23.04
C PHE A 466 -3.82 -27.59 23.06
N ILE A 467 -3.14 -26.54 23.53
CA ILE A 467 -3.68 -25.18 23.62
C ILE A 467 -3.75 -24.51 22.22
N GLY A 468 -2.71 -24.70 21.42
CA GLY A 468 -2.53 -23.96 20.15
C GLY A 468 -3.14 -24.60 18.91
N LYS A 469 -3.59 -25.86 18.97
CA LYS A 469 -4.00 -26.67 17.79
C LYS A 469 -5.00 -25.98 16.87
N GLU A 470 -6.11 -25.50 17.41
CA GLU A 470 -7.15 -24.85 16.60
C GLU A 470 -6.69 -23.48 16.04
N ILE A 471 -5.91 -22.74 16.83
CA ILE A 471 -5.35 -21.46 16.39
C ILE A 471 -4.36 -21.66 15.23
N LEU A 472 -3.46 -22.65 15.35
CA LEU A 472 -2.49 -23.00 14.33
C LEU A 472 -3.16 -23.49 13.05
N LYS A 473 -4.26 -24.27 13.16
CA LYS A 473 -5.04 -24.70 12.01
C LYS A 473 -5.57 -23.50 11.22
N GLU A 474 -6.12 -22.51 11.89
CA GLU A 474 -6.64 -21.30 11.26
C GLU A 474 -5.52 -20.44 10.62
N ILE A 475 -4.39 -20.27 11.31
CA ILE A 475 -3.22 -19.56 10.76
C ILE A 475 -2.72 -20.26 9.50
N LYS A 476 -2.50 -21.58 9.55
CA LYS A 476 -2.01 -22.36 8.41
C LYS A 476 -2.97 -22.31 7.22
N ALA A 477 -4.28 -22.41 7.46
CA ALA A 477 -5.28 -22.31 6.40
C ALA A 477 -5.24 -20.96 5.70
N ARG A 478 -5.23 -19.84 6.44
CA ARG A 478 -5.19 -18.48 5.88
C ARG A 478 -3.89 -18.19 5.14
N LEU A 479 -2.73 -18.62 5.69
CA LEU A 479 -1.44 -18.49 5.01
C LEU A 479 -1.42 -19.28 3.70
N LYS A 480 -1.96 -20.50 3.70
CA LYS A 480 -2.07 -21.34 2.51
C LYS A 480 -2.89 -20.64 1.41
N PHE A 481 -4.04 -20.06 1.76
CA PHE A 481 -4.85 -19.34 0.78
C PHE A 481 -4.10 -18.16 0.14
N LEU A 482 -3.28 -17.44 0.93
CA LEU A 482 -2.44 -16.37 0.38
C LEU A 482 -1.37 -16.89 -0.59
N VAL A 483 -0.79 -18.06 -0.31
CA VAL A 483 0.13 -18.74 -1.24
C VAL A 483 -0.60 -19.17 -2.52
N ASP A 484 -1.80 -19.74 -2.37
CA ASP A 484 -2.61 -20.27 -3.48
C ASP A 484 -3.08 -19.16 -4.45
N VAL A 485 -3.28 -17.92 -3.96
CA VAL A 485 -3.59 -16.75 -4.81
C VAL A 485 -2.34 -16.03 -5.34
N GLY A 486 -1.13 -16.60 -5.19
CA GLY A 486 0.11 -16.03 -5.71
C GLY A 486 0.66 -14.83 -4.94
N LEU A 487 0.39 -14.74 -3.63
CA LEU A 487 0.90 -13.70 -2.73
C LEU A 487 1.97 -14.24 -1.76
N ASP A 488 2.68 -15.27 -2.16
CA ASP A 488 3.70 -15.98 -1.38
C ASP A 488 4.91 -15.10 -0.99
N TYR A 489 5.21 -14.07 -1.79
CA TYR A 489 6.35 -13.17 -1.66
C TYR A 489 6.14 -11.97 -0.72
N ILE A 490 4.91 -11.62 -0.36
CA ILE A 490 4.62 -10.46 0.51
C ILE A 490 4.81 -10.83 1.98
N THR A 491 4.99 -9.81 2.85
CA THR A 491 5.10 -10.00 4.29
C THR A 491 3.82 -9.56 5.00
N MET A 492 3.48 -10.18 6.13
CA MET A 492 2.31 -9.80 6.93
C MET A 492 2.44 -8.40 7.54
N SER A 493 3.67 -7.92 7.79
CA SER A 493 3.95 -6.58 8.32
C SER A 493 3.79 -5.47 7.30
N ARG A 494 3.72 -5.79 5.99
CA ARG A 494 3.61 -4.82 4.89
C ARG A 494 2.36 -3.97 5.04
N SER A 495 2.53 -2.66 4.96
CA SER A 495 1.42 -1.70 5.05
C SER A 495 0.48 -1.83 3.85
N SER A 496 -0.84 -1.81 4.11
CA SER A 496 -1.87 -1.87 3.05
C SER A 496 -1.76 -0.74 2.02
N GLY A 497 -1.27 0.42 2.42
CA GLY A 497 -1.09 1.56 1.51
C GLY A 497 0.04 1.40 0.49
N THR A 498 0.87 0.35 0.63
CA THR A 498 1.97 0.04 -0.30
C THR A 498 1.62 -1.07 -1.29
N LEU A 499 0.44 -1.66 -1.17
CA LEU A 499 -0.04 -2.72 -2.04
C LEU A 499 -0.49 -2.15 -3.39
N SER A 500 -0.24 -2.89 -4.45
CA SER A 500 -0.88 -2.65 -5.75
C SER A 500 -2.38 -2.97 -5.69
N GLY A 501 -3.15 -2.48 -6.67
CA GLY A 501 -4.59 -2.78 -6.76
C GLY A 501 -4.87 -4.29 -6.79
N GLY A 502 -4.14 -5.03 -7.61
CA GLY A 502 -4.28 -6.48 -7.72
C GLY A 502 -3.84 -7.23 -6.45
N GLU A 503 -2.74 -6.82 -5.79
CA GLU A 503 -2.35 -7.41 -4.49
C GLU A 503 -3.44 -7.23 -3.44
N ALA A 504 -4.00 -6.03 -3.31
CA ALA A 504 -5.06 -5.73 -2.35
C ALA A 504 -6.34 -6.54 -2.65
N GLN A 505 -6.69 -6.72 -3.91
CA GLN A 505 -7.83 -7.51 -4.35
C GLN A 505 -7.65 -9.00 -4.02
N ARG A 506 -6.48 -9.58 -4.32
CA ARG A 506 -6.17 -10.97 -3.99
C ARG A 506 -6.13 -11.24 -2.48
N ILE A 507 -5.67 -10.28 -1.67
CA ILE A 507 -5.76 -10.39 -0.20
C ILE A 507 -7.22 -10.50 0.23
N ARG A 508 -8.11 -9.67 -0.32
CA ARG A 508 -9.55 -9.76 -0.01
C ARG A 508 -10.13 -11.10 -0.46
N LEU A 509 -9.77 -11.56 -1.67
CA LEU A 509 -10.18 -12.86 -2.18
C LEU A 509 -9.75 -13.98 -1.21
N ALA A 510 -8.48 -14.03 -0.83
CA ALA A 510 -7.96 -15.03 0.12
C ALA A 510 -8.69 -14.98 1.48
N THR A 511 -9.02 -13.78 1.97
CA THR A 511 -9.77 -13.60 3.22
C THR A 511 -11.20 -14.16 3.12
N GLN A 512 -11.87 -13.94 1.99
CA GLN A 512 -13.22 -14.46 1.76
C GLN A 512 -13.25 -15.96 1.58
N ILE A 513 -12.28 -16.54 0.88
CA ILE A 513 -12.12 -18.00 0.76
C ILE A 513 -11.91 -18.64 2.13
N GLY A 514 -11.06 -18.02 2.95
CA GLY A 514 -10.78 -18.44 4.32
C GLY A 514 -12.02 -18.48 5.25
N SER A 515 -13.10 -17.77 4.88
CA SER A 515 -14.36 -17.79 5.63
C SER A 515 -15.17 -19.08 5.42
N GLY A 516 -14.86 -19.89 4.40
CA GLY A 516 -15.53 -21.16 4.10
C GLY A 516 -17.01 -21.03 3.76
N LEU A 517 -17.46 -19.87 3.29
CA LEU A 517 -18.87 -19.65 2.93
C LEU A 517 -19.25 -20.47 1.71
N VAL A 518 -20.43 -21.05 1.75
CA VAL A 518 -21.03 -21.91 0.69
C VAL A 518 -22.38 -21.31 0.26
N GLY A 519 -22.71 -21.45 -1.03
CA GLY A 519 -23.96 -20.94 -1.59
C GLY A 519 -23.98 -19.41 -1.78
N VAL A 520 -22.82 -18.79 -1.86
CA VAL A 520 -22.63 -17.34 -2.04
C VAL A 520 -22.40 -17.03 -3.53
N LEU A 521 -22.82 -15.84 -3.95
CA LEU A 521 -22.50 -15.28 -5.25
C LEU A 521 -21.30 -14.34 -5.11
N TYR A 522 -20.13 -14.75 -5.60
CA TYR A 522 -18.94 -13.91 -5.67
C TYR A 522 -18.90 -13.16 -7.00
N ILE A 523 -18.67 -11.85 -6.94
CA ILE A 523 -18.49 -10.99 -8.11
C ILE A 523 -17.13 -10.34 -8.05
N LEU A 524 -16.26 -10.63 -9.03
CA LEU A 524 -14.87 -10.19 -9.08
C LEU A 524 -14.65 -9.28 -10.30
N ASP A 525 -13.84 -8.22 -10.11
CA ASP A 525 -13.47 -7.27 -11.15
C ASP A 525 -12.01 -7.48 -11.53
N GLU A 526 -11.76 -8.08 -12.69
CA GLU A 526 -10.44 -8.32 -13.27
C GLU A 526 -9.38 -8.85 -12.26
N PRO A 527 -9.60 -10.02 -11.64
CA PRO A 527 -8.70 -10.53 -10.60
C PRO A 527 -7.31 -10.94 -11.11
N SER A 528 -7.13 -11.15 -12.42
CA SER A 528 -5.86 -11.48 -13.08
C SER A 528 -4.89 -10.29 -13.22
N ILE A 529 -5.34 -9.06 -12.90
CA ILE A 529 -4.54 -7.84 -13.09
C ILE A 529 -3.17 -7.91 -12.42
N GLY A 530 -2.13 -7.54 -13.17
CA GLY A 530 -0.75 -7.47 -12.71
C GLY A 530 -0.15 -8.83 -12.35
N LEU A 531 -0.76 -9.92 -12.82
CA LEU A 531 -0.23 -11.27 -12.70
C LEU A 531 0.58 -11.67 -13.91
N HIS A 532 1.68 -12.34 -13.62
CA HIS A 532 2.36 -13.16 -14.63
C HIS A 532 1.50 -14.40 -14.93
N GLN A 533 1.58 -14.98 -16.14
CA GLN A 533 0.75 -16.12 -16.52
C GLN A 533 0.90 -17.31 -15.58
N ARG A 534 2.11 -17.56 -15.05
CA ARG A 534 2.35 -18.57 -14.02
C ARG A 534 1.47 -18.37 -12.78
N ASP A 535 1.34 -17.12 -12.31
CA ASP A 535 0.58 -16.81 -11.11
C ASP A 535 -0.92 -16.78 -11.40
N ASN A 536 -1.31 -16.45 -12.65
CA ASN A 536 -2.69 -16.52 -13.12
C ASN A 536 -3.25 -17.95 -13.07
N LYS A 537 -2.46 -18.95 -13.47
CA LYS A 537 -2.85 -20.38 -13.33
C LYS A 537 -3.21 -20.77 -11.90
N LYS A 538 -2.45 -20.27 -10.91
CA LYS A 538 -2.77 -20.50 -9.48
C LYS A 538 -4.09 -19.86 -9.10
N LEU A 539 -4.32 -18.62 -9.53
CA LEU A 539 -5.56 -17.89 -9.28
C LEU A 539 -6.77 -18.63 -9.87
N ILE A 540 -6.69 -19.06 -11.12
CA ILE A 540 -7.74 -19.85 -11.79
C ILE A 540 -8.05 -21.13 -11.01
N GLY A 541 -7.01 -21.85 -10.54
CA GLY A 541 -7.18 -23.01 -9.68
C GLY A 541 -7.96 -22.70 -8.40
N THR A 542 -7.67 -21.57 -7.80
CA THR A 542 -8.37 -21.09 -6.60
C THR A 542 -9.84 -20.73 -6.88
N LEU A 543 -10.13 -20.06 -8.00
CA LEU A 543 -11.50 -19.74 -8.43
C LEU A 543 -12.32 -21.02 -8.71
N LYS A 544 -11.71 -21.99 -9.39
CA LYS A 544 -12.35 -23.31 -9.61
C LYS A 544 -12.64 -24.01 -8.29
N HIS A 545 -11.74 -23.96 -7.32
CA HIS A 545 -11.98 -24.50 -5.98
C HIS A 545 -13.16 -23.82 -5.28
N LEU A 546 -13.26 -22.51 -5.34
CA LEU A 546 -14.42 -21.77 -4.80
C LEU A 546 -15.75 -22.20 -5.43
N ARG A 547 -15.78 -22.42 -6.74
CA ARG A 547 -16.93 -22.99 -7.44
C ARG A 547 -17.27 -24.39 -6.92
N ASP A 548 -16.25 -25.26 -6.82
CA ASP A 548 -16.42 -26.68 -6.48
C ASP A 548 -16.97 -26.90 -5.07
N ILE A 549 -16.77 -25.97 -4.15
CA ILE A 549 -17.41 -25.99 -2.82
C ILE A 549 -18.86 -25.50 -2.83
N GLY A 550 -19.44 -25.18 -3.99
CA GLY A 550 -20.86 -24.82 -4.15
C GLY A 550 -21.14 -23.33 -4.15
N ASN A 551 -20.28 -22.52 -4.73
CA ASN A 551 -20.48 -21.08 -4.92
C ASN A 551 -20.68 -20.73 -6.41
N THR A 552 -21.39 -19.65 -6.67
CA THR A 552 -21.50 -19.06 -7.99
C THR A 552 -20.47 -17.94 -8.12
N LEU A 553 -19.69 -17.93 -9.20
CA LEU A 553 -18.69 -16.91 -9.47
C LEU A 553 -19.06 -16.16 -10.75
N ILE A 554 -19.13 -14.83 -10.68
CA ILE A 554 -19.22 -13.95 -11.84
C ILE A 554 -17.95 -13.11 -11.87
N VAL A 555 -17.15 -13.29 -12.91
CA VAL A 555 -15.84 -12.63 -13.04
C VAL A 555 -15.86 -11.77 -14.29
N VAL A 556 -15.63 -10.46 -14.13
CA VAL A 556 -15.37 -9.57 -15.26
C VAL A 556 -13.91 -9.74 -15.65
N GLU A 557 -13.63 -10.21 -16.87
CA GLU A 557 -12.28 -10.55 -17.30
C GLU A 557 -12.01 -10.32 -18.78
N HIS A 558 -10.71 -10.15 -19.08
CA HIS A 558 -10.17 -9.97 -20.42
C HIS A 558 -9.02 -10.95 -20.72
N ASP A 559 -8.54 -11.67 -19.72
CA ASP A 559 -7.44 -12.62 -19.84
C ASP A 559 -7.91 -13.89 -20.56
N GLU A 560 -7.17 -14.29 -21.59
CA GLU A 560 -7.52 -15.43 -22.44
C GLU A 560 -7.64 -16.74 -21.63
N GLU A 561 -6.66 -17.04 -20.77
CA GLU A 561 -6.62 -18.29 -20.02
C GLU A 561 -7.79 -18.38 -19.03
N THR A 562 -8.16 -17.23 -18.44
CA THR A 562 -9.31 -17.13 -17.53
C THR A 562 -10.63 -17.35 -18.27
N ILE A 563 -10.80 -16.75 -19.46
CA ILE A 563 -11.99 -16.92 -20.29
C ILE A 563 -12.13 -18.39 -20.74
N LEU A 564 -11.06 -19.00 -21.24
CA LEU A 564 -11.06 -20.41 -21.67
C LEU A 564 -11.26 -21.41 -20.50
N SER A 565 -10.99 -21.00 -19.28
CA SER A 565 -11.18 -21.81 -18.07
C SER A 565 -12.56 -21.71 -17.46
N ALA A 566 -13.43 -20.84 -17.97
CA ALA A 566 -14.78 -20.62 -17.48
C ALA A 566 -15.72 -21.78 -17.84
N ASP A 567 -16.76 -22.01 -17.02
CA ASP A 567 -17.84 -22.95 -17.37
C ASP A 567 -18.87 -22.29 -18.29
N TYR A 568 -18.97 -20.95 -18.23
CA TYR A 568 -19.92 -20.15 -18.99
C TYR A 568 -19.37 -18.74 -19.24
N VAL A 569 -19.54 -18.24 -20.43
CA VAL A 569 -19.04 -16.91 -20.83
C VAL A 569 -20.21 -16.07 -21.34
N ILE A 570 -20.22 -14.80 -20.99
CA ILE A 570 -21.15 -13.78 -21.47
C ILE A 570 -20.36 -12.69 -22.15
N ASP A 571 -20.50 -12.53 -23.47
CA ASP A 571 -19.84 -11.49 -24.25
C ASP A 571 -20.78 -10.31 -24.48
N ILE A 572 -20.36 -9.12 -24.00
CA ILE A 572 -21.15 -7.87 -24.06
C ILE A 572 -20.54 -6.92 -25.09
N GLY A 573 -21.36 -6.47 -26.02
CA GLY A 573 -20.93 -5.58 -27.09
C GLY A 573 -22.10 -4.92 -27.85
N PRO A 574 -21.96 -4.74 -29.17
CA PRO A 574 -20.76 -4.96 -30.01
C PRO A 574 -19.69 -3.87 -29.87
N GLY A 575 -20.05 -2.70 -29.31
CA GLY A 575 -19.18 -1.54 -29.11
C GLY A 575 -19.06 -1.10 -27.66
N ALA A 576 -18.65 0.14 -27.47
CA ALA A 576 -18.52 0.80 -26.18
C ALA A 576 -19.59 1.91 -26.00
N GLY A 577 -19.91 2.29 -24.76
CA GLY A 577 -20.87 3.35 -24.48
C GLY A 577 -22.27 3.04 -25.04
N GLU A 578 -22.83 3.95 -25.81
CA GLU A 578 -24.17 3.80 -26.43
C GLU A 578 -24.26 2.69 -27.48
N HIS A 579 -23.09 2.34 -28.08
CA HIS A 579 -22.98 1.24 -29.04
C HIS A 579 -22.79 -0.13 -28.38
N GLY A 580 -22.69 -0.17 -27.04
CA GLY A 580 -22.55 -1.39 -26.24
C GLY A 580 -23.87 -1.84 -25.62
N GLY A 581 -23.80 -2.58 -24.53
CA GLY A 581 -24.92 -2.94 -23.67
C GLY A 581 -25.83 -4.04 -24.18
N LYS A 582 -25.42 -4.81 -25.18
CA LYS A 582 -26.14 -5.99 -25.71
C LYS A 582 -25.36 -7.25 -25.41
N ILE A 583 -26.08 -8.35 -25.18
CA ILE A 583 -25.47 -9.68 -25.17
C ILE A 583 -25.24 -10.09 -26.63
N ILE A 584 -23.98 -10.31 -27.00
CA ILE A 584 -23.58 -10.70 -28.35
C ILE A 584 -23.53 -12.22 -28.48
N ALA A 585 -22.97 -12.87 -27.45
CA ALA A 585 -22.92 -14.32 -27.37
C ALA A 585 -22.91 -14.75 -25.90
N GLU A 586 -23.50 -15.92 -25.62
CA GLU A 586 -23.46 -16.54 -24.31
C GLU A 586 -23.36 -18.06 -24.47
N GLY A 587 -22.65 -18.73 -23.56
CA GLY A 587 -22.48 -20.21 -23.60
C GLY A 587 -21.11 -20.65 -23.10
N SER A 588 -20.67 -21.84 -23.55
CA SER A 588 -19.31 -22.31 -23.27
C SER A 588 -18.26 -21.48 -24.03
N PRO A 589 -16.97 -21.50 -23.61
CA PRO A 589 -15.91 -20.85 -24.37
C PRO A 589 -15.89 -21.26 -25.86
N GLU A 590 -16.16 -22.53 -26.16
CA GLU A 590 -16.22 -23.05 -27.54
C GLU A 590 -17.35 -22.39 -28.35
N GLU A 591 -18.55 -22.24 -27.74
CA GLU A 591 -19.69 -21.56 -28.40
C GLU A 591 -19.39 -20.07 -28.66
N ILE A 592 -18.64 -19.40 -27.78
CA ILE A 592 -18.18 -18.03 -28.01
C ILE A 592 -17.17 -17.97 -29.17
N MET A 593 -16.22 -18.94 -29.24
CA MET A 593 -15.25 -19.00 -30.33
C MET A 593 -15.90 -19.25 -31.72
N GLU A 594 -17.02 -19.97 -31.76
CA GLU A 594 -17.76 -20.22 -32.99
C GLU A 594 -18.63 -19.03 -33.43
N SER A 595 -19.00 -18.13 -32.52
CA SER A 595 -19.83 -16.97 -32.81
C SER A 595 -19.18 -16.03 -33.85
N PRO A 596 -19.86 -15.69 -34.96
CA PRO A 596 -19.35 -14.77 -35.96
C PRO A 596 -19.33 -13.31 -35.50
N ASP A 597 -20.23 -12.95 -34.57
CA ASP A 597 -20.42 -11.57 -34.13
C ASP A 597 -19.58 -11.22 -32.90
N SER A 598 -19.11 -12.22 -32.16
CA SER A 598 -18.27 -12.04 -30.99
C SER A 598 -16.85 -11.62 -31.38
N ILE A 599 -16.47 -10.38 -30.99
CA ILE A 599 -15.09 -9.91 -31.15
C ILE A 599 -14.14 -10.72 -30.24
N THR A 600 -14.56 -11.00 -29.02
CA THR A 600 -13.82 -11.89 -28.11
C THR A 600 -13.59 -13.26 -28.75
N GLY A 601 -14.64 -13.87 -29.32
CA GLY A 601 -14.57 -15.15 -30.00
C GLY A 601 -13.63 -15.15 -31.20
N LYS A 602 -13.51 -14.05 -31.95
CA LYS A 602 -12.56 -13.93 -33.06
C LYS A 602 -11.10 -14.00 -32.59
N TYR A 603 -10.77 -13.34 -31.46
CA TYR A 603 -9.42 -13.39 -30.89
C TYR A 603 -9.12 -14.75 -30.26
N LEU A 604 -10.03 -15.33 -29.48
CA LEU A 604 -9.86 -16.66 -28.88
C LEU A 604 -9.68 -17.77 -29.93
N SER A 605 -10.41 -17.69 -31.04
CA SER A 605 -10.32 -18.64 -32.15
C SER A 605 -9.18 -18.37 -33.13
N ARG A 606 -8.35 -17.33 -32.87
CA ARG A 606 -7.27 -16.86 -33.74
C ARG A 606 -7.74 -16.41 -35.15
N ARG A 607 -9.04 -16.15 -35.34
CA ARG A 607 -9.54 -15.49 -36.56
C ARG A 607 -9.06 -14.04 -36.68
N GLU A 608 -8.83 -13.40 -35.54
CA GLU A 608 -8.12 -12.13 -35.42
C GLU A 608 -6.96 -12.29 -34.44
N THR A 609 -5.82 -11.66 -34.75
CA THR A 609 -4.62 -11.68 -33.88
C THR A 609 -3.99 -10.30 -33.81
N ILE A 610 -3.22 -10.07 -32.74
CA ILE A 610 -2.35 -8.90 -32.66
C ILE A 610 -1.06 -9.27 -33.42
N PRO A 611 -0.73 -8.56 -34.54
CA PRO A 611 0.39 -8.93 -35.39
C PRO A 611 1.72 -8.74 -34.65
N ILE A 612 2.65 -9.64 -34.94
CA ILE A 612 4.05 -9.51 -34.51
C ILE A 612 4.75 -8.58 -35.49
N ASN A 613 5.56 -7.67 -34.97
CA ASN A 613 6.41 -6.84 -35.83
C ASN A 613 7.61 -7.69 -36.26
N SER A 614 7.63 -8.15 -37.53
CA SER A 614 8.72 -8.95 -38.06
C SER A 614 10.02 -8.16 -38.21
N ASP A 615 9.90 -6.86 -38.47
CA ASP A 615 11.04 -5.94 -38.61
C ASP A 615 11.20 -5.15 -37.29
N ARG A 616 11.95 -5.72 -36.34
CA ARG A 616 12.22 -5.06 -35.07
C ARG A 616 13.19 -3.90 -35.30
N ARG A 617 12.96 -2.79 -34.52
CA ARG A 617 13.83 -1.61 -34.58
C ARG A 617 15.21 -1.95 -34.02
N GLU A 618 16.27 -1.53 -34.65
CA GLU A 618 17.66 -1.71 -34.18
C GLU A 618 18.06 -0.70 -33.09
N GLY A 619 17.23 0.35 -32.87
CA GLY A 619 17.53 1.42 -31.90
C GLY A 619 18.56 2.41 -32.44
N ASN A 620 18.97 3.34 -31.60
CA ASN A 620 19.90 4.40 -31.94
C ASN A 620 21.33 4.18 -31.42
N GLY A 621 21.63 2.98 -30.90
CA GLY A 621 22.92 2.60 -30.32
C GLY A 621 23.24 3.25 -28.97
N LYS A 622 22.32 4.03 -28.38
CA LYS A 622 22.49 4.69 -27.08
C LYS A 622 21.75 3.91 -26.00
N PHE A 623 22.32 3.93 -24.80
CA PHE A 623 21.77 3.24 -23.65
C PHE A 623 21.61 4.18 -22.47
N LEU A 624 20.63 3.88 -21.65
CA LEU A 624 20.50 4.39 -20.30
C LEU A 624 20.87 3.25 -19.35
N THR A 625 21.95 3.42 -18.58
CA THR A 625 22.47 2.34 -17.72
C THR A 625 22.26 2.69 -16.27
N ILE A 626 21.58 1.82 -15.53
CA ILE A 626 21.45 1.87 -14.08
C ILE A 626 22.55 1.01 -13.49
N ARG A 627 23.35 1.54 -12.56
CA ARG A 627 24.42 0.84 -11.87
C ARG A 627 24.10 0.63 -10.41
N GLY A 628 24.32 -0.60 -9.93
CA GLY A 628 24.23 -0.94 -8.53
C GLY A 628 22.83 -0.75 -7.92
N ALA A 629 21.76 -1.14 -8.60
CA ALA A 629 20.42 -1.02 -8.06
C ALA A 629 20.17 -2.00 -6.89
N LYS A 630 19.86 -1.43 -5.68
CA LYS A 630 19.74 -2.17 -4.41
C LYS A 630 18.42 -1.89 -3.67
N GLU A 631 17.44 -1.26 -4.35
CA GLU A 631 16.18 -0.90 -3.68
C GLU A 631 15.28 -2.11 -3.48
N ASN A 632 14.69 -2.22 -2.29
CA ASN A 632 13.83 -3.34 -1.88
C ASN A 632 14.53 -4.70 -2.07
N ASN A 633 13.99 -5.54 -2.96
CA ASN A 633 14.51 -6.88 -3.25
C ASN A 633 15.59 -6.92 -4.34
N LEU A 634 15.97 -5.80 -4.96
CA LEU A 634 17.00 -5.77 -6.01
C LEU A 634 18.38 -6.16 -5.44
N LYS A 635 19.08 -7.04 -6.14
CA LYS A 635 20.31 -7.72 -5.69
C LYS A 635 21.57 -7.08 -6.30
N ASP A 636 21.73 -5.74 -6.16
CA ASP A 636 22.89 -5.02 -6.68
C ASP A 636 23.09 -5.23 -8.18
N ILE A 637 22.03 -4.92 -8.94
CA ILE A 637 22.00 -5.20 -10.37
C ILE A 637 22.35 -4.01 -11.23
N ASP A 638 23.03 -4.30 -12.34
CA ASP A 638 23.27 -3.37 -13.46
C ASP A 638 22.28 -3.64 -14.58
N VAL A 639 21.65 -2.60 -15.11
CA VAL A 639 20.62 -2.73 -16.14
C VAL A 639 20.86 -1.73 -17.25
N ASN A 640 20.95 -2.24 -18.49
CA ASN A 640 21.05 -1.44 -19.70
C ASN A 640 19.69 -1.35 -20.39
N ILE A 641 19.18 -0.14 -20.57
CA ILE A 641 17.93 0.14 -21.27
C ILE A 641 18.27 0.81 -22.60
N PRO A 642 18.02 0.16 -23.75
CA PRO A 642 18.28 0.76 -25.06
C PRO A 642 17.32 1.92 -25.35
N LEU A 643 17.84 3.00 -25.96
CA LEU A 643 17.06 4.18 -26.28
C LEU A 643 16.56 4.15 -27.73
N GLY A 644 15.40 4.78 -27.97
CA GLY A 644 14.73 4.78 -29.27
C GLY A 644 13.98 3.50 -29.59
N LEU A 645 13.73 2.65 -28.59
CA LEU A 645 13.04 1.36 -28.73
C LEU A 645 11.79 1.30 -27.84
N PHE A 646 10.91 0.35 -28.17
CA PHE A 646 9.84 -0.11 -27.32
C PHE A 646 10.35 -1.28 -26.46
N THR A 647 10.67 -0.99 -25.22
CA THR A 647 11.23 -1.95 -24.25
C THR A 647 10.17 -2.42 -23.25
N CYS A 648 9.97 -3.73 -23.12
CA CYS A 648 9.15 -4.33 -22.08
C CYS A 648 10.01 -4.78 -20.89
N VAL A 649 9.56 -4.47 -19.68
CA VAL A 649 10.13 -4.99 -18.42
C VAL A 649 9.17 -6.02 -17.86
N THR A 650 9.60 -7.28 -17.87
CA THR A 650 8.78 -8.46 -17.59
C THR A 650 9.25 -9.20 -16.35
N GLY A 651 8.60 -10.29 -16.02
CA GLY A 651 8.94 -11.19 -14.90
C GLY A 651 7.77 -11.45 -13.96
N VAL A 652 7.95 -12.44 -13.08
CA VAL A 652 6.92 -12.87 -12.13
C VAL A 652 6.50 -11.74 -11.17
N SER A 653 5.33 -11.92 -10.53
CA SER A 653 4.84 -10.96 -9.55
C SER A 653 5.83 -10.83 -8.39
N GLY A 654 6.14 -9.58 -7.98
CA GLY A 654 7.12 -9.32 -6.90
C GLY A 654 8.60 -9.47 -7.30
N SER A 655 8.96 -9.70 -8.58
CA SER A 655 10.36 -9.84 -9.02
C SER A 655 11.21 -8.57 -8.94
N GLY A 656 10.62 -7.39 -8.70
CA GLY A 656 11.35 -6.13 -8.53
C GLY A 656 11.16 -5.12 -9.66
N LYS A 657 10.32 -5.37 -10.67
CA LYS A 657 10.04 -4.48 -11.81
C LYS A 657 9.73 -3.04 -11.40
N SER A 658 8.76 -2.85 -10.52
CA SER A 658 8.37 -1.52 -10.04
C SER A 658 9.44 -0.87 -9.16
N SER A 659 10.27 -1.64 -8.44
CA SER A 659 11.42 -1.14 -7.70
C SER A 659 12.47 -0.57 -8.66
N LEU A 660 12.81 -1.30 -9.72
CA LEU A 660 13.78 -0.88 -10.72
C LEU A 660 13.29 0.36 -11.49
N ILE A 661 12.09 0.28 -12.08
CA ILE A 661 11.61 1.30 -13.00
C ILE A 661 11.01 2.52 -12.28
N ASN A 662 10.14 2.31 -11.29
CA ASN A 662 9.44 3.41 -10.63
C ASN A 662 10.26 4.05 -9.50
N GLN A 663 10.98 3.24 -8.67
CA GLN A 663 11.71 3.78 -7.53
C GLN A 663 13.12 4.23 -7.91
N VAL A 664 13.86 3.44 -8.68
CA VAL A 664 15.24 3.78 -9.07
C VAL A 664 15.22 4.69 -10.30
N LEU A 665 14.79 4.20 -11.47
CA LEU A 665 14.90 4.91 -12.75
C LEU A 665 14.09 6.20 -12.76
N TYR A 666 12.77 6.13 -12.58
CA TYR A 666 11.89 7.28 -12.72
C TYR A 666 12.20 8.38 -11.68
N LYS A 667 12.37 8.01 -10.39
CA LYS A 667 12.66 9.01 -9.36
C LYS A 667 14.05 9.60 -9.53
N GLY A 668 15.07 8.79 -9.88
CA GLY A 668 16.43 9.26 -10.16
C GLY A 668 16.45 10.28 -11.28
N LEU A 669 15.90 9.92 -12.44
CA LEU A 669 15.84 10.81 -13.61
C LEU A 669 14.94 12.03 -13.39
N SER A 670 13.79 11.89 -12.70
CA SER A 670 12.90 13.02 -12.40
C SER A 670 13.56 14.08 -11.54
N THR A 671 14.44 13.69 -10.64
CA THR A 671 15.20 14.63 -9.80
C THR A 671 16.18 15.45 -10.66
N ILE A 672 16.81 14.84 -11.63
CA ILE A 672 17.83 15.47 -12.49
C ILE A 672 17.16 16.27 -13.63
N ILE A 673 16.31 15.62 -14.42
CA ILE A 673 15.75 16.19 -15.67
C ILE A 673 14.56 17.12 -15.34
N ASN A 674 13.57 16.63 -14.60
CA ASN A 674 12.34 17.38 -14.32
C ASN A 674 12.48 18.36 -13.15
N LYS A 675 13.64 18.38 -12.47
CA LYS A 675 13.88 19.15 -11.24
C LYS A 675 12.78 18.95 -10.18
N LYS A 676 12.21 17.75 -10.16
CA LYS A 676 11.26 17.32 -9.12
C LYS A 676 12.05 16.64 -8.02
N TYR A 677 12.00 17.20 -6.83
CA TYR A 677 12.70 16.64 -5.67
C TYR A 677 11.96 15.36 -5.21
N MET A 678 12.57 14.22 -5.51
CA MET A 678 12.09 12.89 -5.16
C MET A 678 13.26 12.10 -4.58
N HIS A 679 12.98 11.25 -3.62
CA HIS A 679 14.02 10.36 -3.09
C HIS A 679 14.11 9.13 -4.02
N PRO A 680 15.21 8.97 -4.79
CA PRO A 680 15.38 7.79 -5.62
C PRO A 680 15.64 6.56 -4.75
N GLY A 681 15.28 5.39 -5.28
CA GLY A 681 15.65 4.11 -4.67
C GLY A 681 17.17 3.94 -4.62
N LYS A 682 17.66 3.08 -3.75
CA LYS A 682 19.10 2.83 -3.54
C LYS A 682 19.74 2.32 -4.83
N HIS A 683 20.71 3.06 -5.35
CA HIS A 683 21.53 2.73 -6.51
C HIS A 683 22.84 3.53 -6.46
N ASP A 684 23.83 3.12 -7.21
CA ASP A 684 25.09 3.83 -7.23
C ASP A 684 24.98 5.09 -8.13
N TYR A 685 24.68 4.93 -9.42
CA TYR A 685 24.46 6.05 -10.36
C TYR A 685 23.71 5.59 -11.61
N ILE A 686 23.29 6.56 -12.45
CA ILE A 686 22.65 6.34 -13.76
C ILE A 686 23.49 7.04 -14.82
N GLU A 687 23.86 6.30 -15.88
CA GLU A 687 24.62 6.79 -17.04
C GLU A 687 23.70 7.05 -18.23
N GLY A 688 24.12 7.89 -19.18
CA GLY A 688 23.39 8.16 -20.44
C GLY A 688 22.25 9.17 -20.30
N ILE A 689 22.17 9.89 -19.20
CA ILE A 689 21.08 10.86 -18.91
C ILE A 689 21.08 12.01 -19.93
N GLU A 690 22.22 12.38 -20.48
CA GLU A 690 22.39 13.42 -21.50
C GLU A 690 21.68 13.13 -22.82
N ASN A 691 21.29 11.88 -23.06
CA ASN A 691 20.54 11.46 -24.24
C ASN A 691 19.03 11.65 -24.11
N ILE A 692 18.55 12.12 -22.97
CA ILE A 692 17.13 12.29 -22.66
C ILE A 692 16.87 13.73 -22.25
N ASP A 693 15.92 14.37 -22.92
CA ASP A 693 15.49 15.75 -22.60
C ASP A 693 14.33 15.80 -21.62
N LYS A 694 13.51 14.75 -21.58
CA LYS A 694 12.28 14.70 -20.80
C LYS A 694 11.93 13.29 -20.37
N ILE A 695 11.38 13.16 -19.15
CA ILE A 695 10.82 11.90 -18.67
C ILE A 695 9.34 12.07 -18.31
N ILE A 696 8.51 11.15 -18.77
CA ILE A 696 7.06 11.15 -18.54
C ILE A 696 6.66 9.79 -18.01
N ARG A 697 6.04 9.79 -16.84
CA ARG A 697 5.43 8.59 -16.28
C ARG A 697 3.92 8.63 -16.46
N ILE A 698 3.37 7.55 -16.98
CA ILE A 698 1.95 7.32 -17.22
C ILE A 698 1.53 6.13 -16.37
N ASP A 699 0.82 6.40 -15.28
CA ASP A 699 0.36 5.43 -14.30
C ASP A 699 -1.17 5.47 -14.15
N GLN A 700 -1.74 4.52 -13.42
CA GLN A 700 -3.17 4.37 -13.20
C GLN A 700 -3.76 5.36 -12.19
N THR A 701 -2.96 6.28 -11.63
CA THR A 701 -3.47 7.27 -10.67
C THR A 701 -4.52 8.17 -11.32
N PRO A 702 -5.57 8.57 -10.60
CA PRO A 702 -6.61 9.45 -11.15
C PRO A 702 -6.05 10.75 -11.73
N ILE A 703 -6.64 11.26 -12.82
CA ILE A 703 -6.26 12.54 -13.43
C ILE A 703 -6.63 13.77 -12.57
N GLY A 704 -7.35 13.56 -11.49
CA GLY A 704 -7.70 14.56 -10.49
C GLY A 704 -8.44 13.94 -9.31
N ARG A 705 -8.48 14.68 -8.19
CA ARG A 705 -9.08 14.22 -6.93
C ARG A 705 -10.47 14.81 -6.67
N THR A 706 -10.96 15.65 -7.55
CA THR A 706 -12.24 16.36 -7.38
C THR A 706 -13.13 16.15 -8.60
N PRO A 707 -14.45 16.23 -8.47
CA PRO A 707 -15.39 16.15 -9.59
C PRO A 707 -15.18 17.22 -10.68
N ARG A 708 -14.44 18.29 -10.40
CA ARG A 708 -14.07 19.36 -11.37
C ARG A 708 -13.03 18.92 -12.39
N SER A 709 -12.22 17.92 -12.05
CA SER A 709 -11.26 17.36 -13.00
C SER A 709 -12.00 16.44 -13.94
N ASN A 710 -11.81 16.60 -15.24
CA ASN A 710 -12.42 15.79 -16.29
C ASN A 710 -11.46 15.65 -17.49
N PRO A 711 -11.72 14.75 -18.44
CA PRO A 711 -10.90 14.55 -19.62
C PRO A 711 -10.65 15.84 -20.41
N ALA A 712 -11.70 16.65 -20.65
CA ALA A 712 -11.59 17.89 -21.42
C ALA A 712 -10.62 18.91 -20.80
N THR A 713 -10.65 19.06 -19.48
CA THR A 713 -9.73 19.99 -18.77
C THR A 713 -8.32 19.42 -18.72
N TYR A 714 -8.17 18.11 -18.54
CA TYR A 714 -6.87 17.48 -18.41
C TYR A 714 -6.07 17.48 -19.71
N VAL A 715 -6.68 17.12 -20.83
CA VAL A 715 -6.06 17.18 -22.17
C VAL A 715 -5.94 18.63 -22.67
N GLY A 716 -6.68 19.55 -22.04
CA GLY A 716 -6.66 20.97 -22.35
C GLY A 716 -7.46 21.34 -23.59
N VAL A 717 -8.44 20.53 -23.99
CA VAL A 717 -9.40 20.83 -25.08
C VAL A 717 -10.46 21.81 -24.60
N PHE A 718 -10.72 21.90 -23.30
CA PHE A 718 -11.75 22.79 -22.76
C PHE A 718 -11.42 24.27 -22.91
N THR A 719 -10.15 24.64 -22.96
CA THR A 719 -9.74 26.04 -23.18
C THR A 719 -10.17 26.57 -24.54
N PRO A 720 -9.84 25.96 -25.70
CA PRO A 720 -10.32 26.43 -26.99
C PRO A 720 -11.84 26.31 -27.14
N ILE A 721 -12.52 25.35 -26.45
CA ILE A 721 -13.98 25.30 -26.43
C ILE A 721 -14.55 26.55 -25.75
N ARG A 722 -14.03 26.97 -24.61
CA ARG A 722 -14.48 28.20 -23.92
C ARG A 722 -14.20 29.46 -24.74
N GLU A 723 -13.11 29.51 -25.45
CA GLU A 723 -12.77 30.62 -26.39
C GLU A 723 -13.82 30.68 -27.50
N LEU A 724 -14.17 29.52 -28.07
CA LEU A 724 -15.20 29.44 -29.13
C LEU A 724 -16.57 29.93 -28.65
N PHE A 725 -16.99 29.55 -27.43
CA PHE A 725 -18.24 30.05 -26.86
C PHE A 725 -18.21 31.55 -26.57
N ALA A 726 -17.08 32.10 -26.15
CA ALA A 726 -16.91 33.53 -25.93
C ALA A 726 -16.93 34.32 -27.24
N ASP A 727 -16.59 33.71 -28.36
CA ASP A 727 -16.57 34.32 -29.69
C ASP A 727 -17.94 34.33 -30.39
N THR A 728 -18.94 33.64 -29.83
CA THR A 728 -20.33 33.68 -30.38
C THR A 728 -20.88 35.11 -30.36
N PRO A 729 -21.74 35.50 -31.34
CA PRO A 729 -22.33 36.84 -31.39
C PRO A 729 -23.06 37.23 -30.12
N GLU A 730 -23.78 36.31 -29.50
CA GLU A 730 -24.54 36.51 -28.28
C GLU A 730 -23.61 36.75 -27.07
N SER A 731 -22.53 36.00 -26.93
CA SER A 731 -21.51 36.21 -25.90
C SER A 731 -20.86 37.58 -26.03
N LYS A 732 -20.54 38.02 -27.25
CA LYS A 732 -19.97 39.33 -27.53
C LYS A 732 -20.95 40.46 -27.18
N ALA A 733 -22.23 40.28 -27.50
CA ALA A 733 -23.29 41.24 -27.16
C ALA A 733 -23.47 41.39 -25.64
N ARG A 734 -23.34 40.28 -24.87
CA ARG A 734 -23.42 40.27 -23.40
C ARG A 734 -22.09 40.61 -22.71
N GLY A 735 -20.99 40.83 -23.47
CA GLY A 735 -19.64 41.07 -22.92
C GLY A 735 -19.01 39.89 -22.20
N TYR A 736 -19.42 38.65 -22.55
CA TYR A 736 -18.92 37.44 -21.90
C TYR A 736 -17.51 37.05 -22.41
N LYS A 737 -16.59 36.81 -21.48
CA LYS A 737 -15.20 36.40 -21.74
C LYS A 737 -15.08 34.89 -21.55
N PRO A 738 -14.00 34.23 -22.00
CA PRO A 738 -13.79 32.78 -21.82
C PRO A 738 -13.89 32.29 -20.37
N GLY A 739 -13.63 33.17 -19.39
CA GLY A 739 -13.78 32.88 -17.96
C GLY A 739 -15.24 32.62 -17.53
N ARG A 740 -16.24 33.18 -18.23
CA ARG A 740 -17.67 32.95 -17.99
C ARG A 740 -18.05 31.49 -18.18
N PHE A 741 -17.43 30.82 -19.14
CA PHE A 741 -17.68 29.43 -19.50
C PHE A 741 -16.82 28.44 -18.70
N SER A 742 -16.14 28.89 -17.61
CA SER A 742 -15.36 28.07 -16.71
C SER A 742 -16.17 27.76 -15.44
N PHE A 743 -16.42 26.49 -15.16
CA PHE A 743 -17.04 26.04 -13.90
C PHE A 743 -16.11 26.23 -12.67
N ASN A 744 -14.85 26.60 -12.88
CA ASN A 744 -13.89 26.88 -11.79
C ASN A 744 -13.86 28.36 -11.37
N VAL A 745 -14.44 29.26 -12.13
CA VAL A 745 -14.35 30.72 -11.94
C VAL A 745 -15.72 31.29 -11.60
N LYS A 746 -15.79 32.23 -10.67
CA LYS A 746 -16.99 32.99 -10.36
C LYS A 746 -17.56 33.71 -11.60
N GLY A 747 -18.89 33.78 -11.68
CA GLY A 747 -19.58 34.56 -12.69
C GLY A 747 -20.43 33.69 -13.62
N GLY A 748 -19.95 32.51 -14.06
CA GLY A 748 -20.70 31.60 -14.90
C GLY A 748 -21.09 30.28 -14.27
N ARG A 749 -20.42 29.90 -13.20
CA ARG A 749 -20.70 28.66 -12.48
C ARG A 749 -21.89 28.76 -11.56
N CYS A 750 -22.49 27.66 -11.21
CA CYS A 750 -23.45 27.55 -10.12
C CYS A 750 -22.72 27.83 -8.79
N GLU A 751 -23.18 28.83 -8.04
CA GLU A 751 -22.54 29.20 -6.77
C GLU A 751 -22.97 28.31 -5.60
N SER A 752 -24.04 27.52 -5.72
CA SER A 752 -24.48 26.56 -4.70
C SER A 752 -23.51 25.37 -4.60
N CYS A 753 -23.12 24.76 -5.73
CA CYS A 753 -22.15 23.68 -5.78
C CYS A 753 -20.74 24.13 -6.18
N TYR A 754 -20.51 25.44 -6.32
CA TYR A 754 -19.23 26.01 -6.77
C TYR A 754 -18.71 25.44 -8.10
N GLY A 755 -19.62 24.94 -8.95
CA GLY A 755 -19.29 24.35 -10.25
C GLY A 755 -18.97 22.87 -10.22
N ASP A 756 -19.12 22.18 -9.09
CA ASP A 756 -18.93 20.73 -9.00
C ASP A 756 -20.06 19.94 -9.68
N GLY A 757 -21.27 20.52 -9.75
CA GLY A 757 -22.47 19.85 -10.23
C GLY A 757 -23.09 18.91 -9.20
N MET A 758 -22.30 18.51 -8.21
CA MET A 758 -22.68 17.59 -7.14
C MET A 758 -22.35 18.20 -5.78
N ILE A 759 -23.04 17.74 -4.74
CA ILE A 759 -22.79 18.07 -3.34
C ILE A 759 -22.29 16.79 -2.67
N GLN A 760 -21.11 16.88 -2.05
CA GLN A 760 -20.53 15.79 -1.27
C GLN A 760 -21.15 15.80 0.13
N ILE A 761 -21.74 14.68 0.53
CA ILE A 761 -22.21 14.43 1.88
C ILE A 761 -21.18 13.52 2.55
N GLU A 762 -20.45 14.07 3.51
CA GLU A 762 -19.44 13.32 4.28
C GLU A 762 -20.15 12.35 5.25
N MET A 763 -19.86 11.07 5.10
CA MET A 763 -20.36 10.00 5.95
C MET A 763 -19.22 9.49 6.83
N HIS A 764 -19.24 9.79 8.12
CA HIS A 764 -18.12 9.50 9.05
C HIS A 764 -17.66 8.04 9.10
N PHE A 765 -18.56 7.08 8.84
CA PHE A 765 -18.27 5.64 8.89
C PHE A 765 -18.45 4.91 7.55
N LEU A 766 -18.96 5.59 6.53
CA LEU A 766 -19.22 5.04 5.20
C LEU A 766 -18.50 5.87 4.14
N SER A 767 -18.51 5.40 2.90
CA SER A 767 -18.03 6.18 1.76
C SER A 767 -18.86 7.43 1.58
N ASP A 768 -18.21 8.56 1.25
CA ASP A 768 -18.89 9.81 0.97
C ASP A 768 -19.89 9.65 -0.18
N VAL A 769 -21.08 10.21 -0.03
CA VAL A 769 -22.13 10.15 -1.04
C VAL A 769 -22.14 11.46 -1.83
N TYR A 770 -22.21 11.36 -3.16
CA TYR A 770 -22.32 12.50 -4.05
C TYR A 770 -23.76 12.56 -4.61
N VAL A 771 -24.45 13.65 -4.34
CA VAL A 771 -25.81 13.90 -4.86
C VAL A 771 -25.80 15.07 -5.85
N PRO A 772 -26.59 15.04 -6.93
CA PRO A 772 -26.72 16.17 -7.85
C PRO A 772 -27.12 17.44 -7.09
N CYS A 773 -26.52 18.57 -7.46
CA CYS A 773 -26.90 19.86 -6.90
C CYS A 773 -28.34 20.22 -7.26
N GLU A 774 -29.17 20.51 -6.27
CA GLU A 774 -30.59 20.83 -6.45
C GLU A 774 -30.82 22.09 -7.31
N VAL A 775 -29.91 23.07 -7.21
CA VAL A 775 -30.02 24.36 -7.93
C VAL A 775 -29.71 24.19 -9.42
N CYS A 776 -28.56 23.63 -9.77
CA CYS A 776 -28.16 23.45 -11.17
C CYS A 776 -28.51 22.09 -11.75
N LYS A 777 -29.06 21.17 -10.96
CA LYS A 777 -29.45 19.81 -11.37
C LYS A 777 -28.30 19.07 -12.10
N GLY A 778 -27.09 19.20 -11.59
CA GLY A 778 -25.87 18.61 -12.17
C GLY A 778 -25.20 19.45 -13.27
N LYS A 779 -25.83 20.50 -13.80
CA LYS A 779 -25.33 21.24 -14.96
C LYS A 779 -24.11 22.11 -14.74
N ARG A 780 -23.65 22.32 -13.50
CA ARG A 780 -22.42 23.05 -13.12
C ARG A 780 -22.47 24.59 -13.33
N TYR A 781 -23.31 25.11 -14.18
CA TYR A 781 -23.42 26.52 -14.58
C TYR A 781 -24.73 27.16 -14.12
N ASN A 782 -24.77 28.49 -14.14
CA ASN A 782 -26.00 29.23 -14.00
C ASN A 782 -26.76 29.33 -15.35
N ASP A 783 -28.06 29.62 -15.29
CA ASP A 783 -28.92 29.61 -16.47
C ASP A 783 -28.50 30.61 -17.56
N GLU A 784 -28.01 31.81 -17.14
CA GLU A 784 -27.51 32.84 -18.07
C GLU A 784 -26.34 32.36 -18.93
N THR A 785 -25.48 31.50 -18.39
CA THR A 785 -24.35 30.91 -19.13
C THR A 785 -24.84 29.79 -20.04
N LEU A 786 -25.87 29.04 -19.61
CA LEU A 786 -26.46 27.95 -20.38
C LEU A 786 -27.33 28.44 -21.55
N ASP A 787 -27.77 29.74 -21.53
CA ASP A 787 -28.47 30.34 -22.68
C ASP A 787 -27.58 30.41 -23.92
N ILE A 788 -26.28 30.59 -23.75
CA ILE A 788 -25.36 30.73 -24.88
C ILE A 788 -25.19 29.40 -25.59
N ARG A 789 -25.44 29.42 -26.92
CA ARG A 789 -25.37 28.23 -27.77
C ARG A 789 -24.39 28.39 -28.92
N TYR A 790 -23.69 27.29 -29.22
CA TYR A 790 -22.84 27.11 -30.39
C TYR A 790 -23.35 25.90 -31.18
N LYS A 791 -23.71 26.06 -32.47
CA LYS A 791 -24.41 25.03 -33.29
C LYS A 791 -25.59 24.35 -32.54
N GLY A 792 -26.39 25.13 -31.80
CA GLY A 792 -27.53 24.65 -31.05
C GLY A 792 -27.29 24.02 -29.70
N LYS A 793 -26.02 23.76 -29.31
CA LYS A 793 -25.62 23.16 -28.00
C LYS A 793 -25.06 24.22 -27.06
N ASN A 794 -25.40 24.13 -25.77
CA ASN A 794 -24.80 24.94 -24.72
C ASN A 794 -23.50 24.29 -24.18
N ILE A 795 -22.77 24.99 -23.31
CA ILE A 795 -21.48 24.50 -22.80
C ILE A 795 -21.61 23.22 -21.94
N TYR A 796 -22.73 23.02 -21.25
CA TYR A 796 -22.99 21.80 -20.49
C TYR A 796 -23.30 20.62 -21.43
N GLU A 797 -24.15 20.83 -22.43
CA GLU A 797 -24.47 19.81 -23.45
C GLU A 797 -23.21 19.36 -24.20
N VAL A 798 -22.24 20.27 -24.43
CA VAL A 798 -20.94 19.89 -25.01
C VAL A 798 -20.09 19.05 -24.04
N LEU A 799 -20.14 19.33 -22.73
CA LEU A 799 -19.44 18.50 -21.75
C LEU A 799 -20.06 17.11 -21.59
N GLU A 800 -21.36 16.97 -21.87
CA GLU A 800 -22.06 15.67 -21.85
C GLU A 800 -21.85 14.85 -23.13
N MET A 801 -21.34 15.42 -24.19
CA MET A 801 -20.98 14.69 -25.40
C MET A 801 -19.88 13.66 -25.11
N THR A 802 -19.96 12.52 -25.76
CA THR A 802 -18.84 11.59 -25.85
C THR A 802 -17.70 12.20 -26.68
N VAL A 803 -16.50 11.64 -26.57
CA VAL A 803 -15.36 12.10 -27.39
C VAL A 803 -15.66 11.93 -28.89
N GLU A 804 -16.34 10.85 -29.27
CA GLU A 804 -16.75 10.56 -30.66
C GLU A 804 -17.72 11.60 -31.19
N GLU A 805 -18.84 11.86 -30.49
CA GLU A 805 -19.80 12.90 -30.86
C GLU A 805 -19.14 14.30 -30.92
N ALA A 806 -18.29 14.61 -29.95
CA ALA A 806 -17.57 15.87 -29.90
C ALA A 806 -16.58 16.02 -31.06
N LEU A 807 -15.94 14.94 -31.51
CA LEU A 807 -15.04 14.94 -32.66
C LEU A 807 -15.80 15.32 -33.95
N GLU A 808 -16.93 14.73 -34.18
CA GLU A 808 -17.83 15.06 -35.30
C GLU A 808 -18.34 16.52 -35.18
N PHE A 809 -18.83 16.92 -34.00
CA PHE A 809 -19.36 18.26 -33.75
C PHE A 809 -18.33 19.38 -34.01
N PHE A 810 -17.06 19.16 -33.64
CA PHE A 810 -15.96 20.12 -33.79
C PHE A 810 -15.05 19.82 -34.98
N GLU A 811 -15.44 19.00 -35.93
CA GLU A 811 -14.65 18.63 -37.12
C GLU A 811 -13.97 19.84 -37.78
N ASN A 812 -14.73 20.92 -37.97
CA ASN A 812 -14.26 22.15 -38.62
C ASN A 812 -13.46 23.11 -37.69
N VAL A 813 -13.09 22.68 -36.48
CA VAL A 813 -12.28 23.45 -35.54
C VAL A 813 -10.96 22.74 -35.23
N PRO A 814 -9.91 22.90 -36.05
CA PRO A 814 -8.70 22.05 -35.98
C PRO A 814 -8.00 22.00 -34.63
N LYS A 815 -8.04 23.11 -33.85
CA LYS A 815 -7.46 23.17 -32.49
C LYS A 815 -8.17 22.26 -31.49
N ILE A 816 -9.47 22.01 -31.69
CA ILE A 816 -10.30 21.14 -30.84
C ILE A 816 -10.22 19.72 -31.39
N ALA A 817 -10.50 19.55 -32.68
CA ALA A 817 -10.53 18.24 -33.37
C ALA A 817 -9.26 17.44 -33.18
N ARG A 818 -8.07 18.06 -33.32
CA ARG A 818 -6.77 17.40 -33.11
C ARG A 818 -6.64 16.78 -31.71
N LYS A 819 -7.11 17.47 -30.67
CA LYS A 819 -7.01 16.97 -29.28
C LYS A 819 -8.05 15.88 -28.99
N LEU A 820 -9.24 15.99 -29.59
CA LEU A 820 -10.27 14.95 -29.50
C LEU A 820 -9.82 13.69 -30.23
N GLN A 821 -9.17 13.84 -31.40
CA GLN A 821 -8.61 12.73 -32.17
C GLN A 821 -7.61 11.92 -31.32
N THR A 822 -6.74 12.55 -30.51
CA THR A 822 -5.82 11.81 -29.64
C THR A 822 -6.53 11.02 -28.54
N LEU A 823 -7.68 11.49 -28.05
CA LEU A 823 -8.53 10.71 -27.12
C LEU A 823 -9.19 9.53 -27.81
N TYR A 824 -9.67 9.72 -29.03
CA TYR A 824 -10.26 8.68 -29.87
C TYR A 824 -9.24 7.58 -30.22
N ASP A 825 -8.02 7.98 -30.65
CA ASP A 825 -6.93 7.08 -31.03
C ASP A 825 -6.52 6.11 -29.90
N VAL A 826 -6.62 6.55 -28.64
CA VAL A 826 -6.33 5.69 -27.48
C VAL A 826 -7.53 4.83 -27.04
N GLY A 827 -8.60 4.76 -27.85
CA GLY A 827 -9.78 3.95 -27.58
C GLY A 827 -10.72 4.54 -26.50
N LEU A 828 -10.75 5.86 -26.34
CA LEU A 828 -11.61 6.58 -25.41
C LEU A 828 -12.75 7.34 -26.10
N GLY A 829 -13.24 6.85 -27.26
CA GLY A 829 -14.35 7.46 -28.01
C GLY A 829 -15.63 7.58 -27.19
N TYR A 830 -15.89 6.61 -26.32
CA TYR A 830 -17.12 6.46 -25.53
C TYR A 830 -17.21 7.33 -24.27
N ILE A 831 -16.08 7.84 -23.73
CA ILE A 831 -16.13 8.64 -22.49
C ILE A 831 -16.70 10.04 -22.77
N LYS A 832 -17.43 10.61 -21.79
CA LYS A 832 -17.91 11.98 -21.89
C LYS A 832 -16.80 12.99 -21.61
N LEU A 833 -16.80 14.12 -22.33
CA LEU A 833 -15.80 15.19 -22.13
C LEU A 833 -15.79 15.73 -20.70
N GLY A 834 -16.95 15.86 -20.08
CA GLY A 834 -17.17 16.37 -18.73
C GLY A 834 -17.18 15.30 -17.64
N GLN A 835 -16.93 14.02 -17.96
CA GLN A 835 -16.94 12.92 -16.99
C GLN A 835 -16.00 13.21 -15.81
N PRO A 836 -16.48 13.14 -14.56
CA PRO A 836 -15.62 13.38 -13.39
C PRO A 836 -14.43 12.42 -13.34
N ALA A 837 -13.27 12.93 -12.99
CA ALA A 837 -12.05 12.10 -12.86
C ALA A 837 -12.19 10.95 -11.84
N THR A 838 -13.08 11.10 -10.88
CA THR A 838 -13.36 10.11 -9.83
C THR A 838 -14.18 8.92 -10.31
N THR A 839 -14.83 9.01 -11.48
CA THR A 839 -15.63 7.94 -12.09
C THR A 839 -14.86 7.18 -13.17
N LEU A 840 -13.67 7.66 -13.57
CA LEU A 840 -12.82 6.95 -14.52
C LEU A 840 -12.15 5.75 -13.86
N SER A 841 -12.06 4.64 -14.59
CA SER A 841 -11.23 3.50 -14.22
C SER A 841 -9.74 3.86 -14.25
N GLY A 842 -8.89 3.06 -13.62
CA GLY A 842 -7.43 3.25 -13.65
C GLY A 842 -6.88 3.26 -15.07
N GLY A 843 -7.31 2.34 -15.91
CA GLY A 843 -6.91 2.25 -17.32
C GLY A 843 -7.40 3.43 -18.17
N GLU A 844 -8.64 3.90 -17.97
CA GLU A 844 -9.15 5.12 -18.64
C GLU A 844 -8.35 6.36 -18.24
N ALA A 845 -8.06 6.53 -16.94
CA ALA A 845 -7.23 7.65 -16.47
C ALA A 845 -5.83 7.62 -17.09
N GLN A 846 -5.24 6.45 -17.24
CA GLN A 846 -3.94 6.25 -17.87
C GLN A 846 -3.97 6.61 -19.35
N ARG A 847 -4.98 6.16 -20.09
CA ARG A 847 -5.18 6.49 -21.52
C ARG A 847 -5.43 7.99 -21.75
N VAL A 848 -6.17 8.68 -20.85
CA VAL A 848 -6.32 10.15 -20.89
C VAL A 848 -4.98 10.85 -20.71
N LYS A 849 -4.11 10.34 -19.83
CA LYS A 849 -2.74 10.87 -19.67
C LYS A 849 -1.91 10.68 -20.94
N LEU A 850 -1.99 9.50 -21.55
CA LEU A 850 -1.32 9.17 -22.81
C LEU A 850 -1.80 10.10 -23.93
N ALA A 851 -3.11 10.28 -24.11
CA ALA A 851 -3.69 11.18 -25.10
C ALA A 851 -3.17 12.63 -24.98
N LYS A 852 -3.02 13.12 -23.74
CA LYS A 852 -2.44 14.45 -23.49
C LYS A 852 -0.99 14.56 -24.00
N GLU A 853 -0.19 13.54 -23.78
CA GLU A 853 1.21 13.56 -24.24
C GLU A 853 1.30 13.45 -25.77
N LEU A 854 0.47 12.63 -26.40
CA LEU A 854 0.34 12.54 -27.85
C LEU A 854 -0.08 13.86 -28.52
N SER A 855 -0.85 14.69 -27.83
CA SER A 855 -1.28 16.00 -28.36
C SER A 855 -0.15 17.03 -28.42
N LYS A 856 1.03 16.74 -27.83
CA LYS A 856 2.20 17.60 -27.82
C LYS A 856 3.17 17.29 -28.96
N THR A 857 4.01 18.25 -29.34
CA THR A 857 5.08 18.03 -30.29
C THR A 857 6.17 17.18 -29.64
N SER A 858 6.57 16.09 -30.30
CA SER A 858 7.65 15.22 -29.85
C SER A 858 9.02 15.85 -30.15
N THR A 859 9.97 15.68 -29.25
CA THR A 859 11.39 16.06 -29.44
C THR A 859 12.23 14.91 -29.98
N GLY A 860 11.71 13.67 -29.93
CA GLY A 860 12.45 12.46 -30.30
C GLY A 860 13.46 11.98 -29.24
N GLN A 861 13.51 12.63 -28.06
CA GLN A 861 14.42 12.27 -26.96
C GLN A 861 13.68 12.13 -25.61
N THR A 862 12.37 11.89 -25.68
CA THR A 862 11.55 11.72 -24.47
C THR A 862 11.51 10.26 -24.05
N LEU A 863 11.73 10.00 -22.77
CA LEU A 863 11.52 8.69 -22.16
C LEU A 863 10.12 8.59 -21.57
N TYR A 864 9.30 7.72 -22.14
CA TYR A 864 7.98 7.37 -21.62
C TYR A 864 8.08 6.12 -20.76
N ILE A 865 7.56 6.17 -19.56
CA ILE A 865 7.44 5.02 -18.64
C ILE A 865 5.96 4.75 -18.41
N LEU A 866 5.52 3.55 -18.77
CA LEU A 866 4.14 3.09 -18.57
C LEU A 866 4.13 1.90 -17.60
N ASP A 867 3.16 1.89 -16.72
CA ASP A 867 3.00 0.85 -15.68
C ASP A 867 1.68 0.11 -15.94
N GLU A 868 1.79 -1.13 -16.43
CA GLU A 868 0.69 -2.02 -16.79
C GLU A 868 -0.42 -1.33 -17.62
N PRO A 869 -0.11 -0.79 -18.82
CA PRO A 869 -1.06 -0.01 -19.60
C PRO A 869 -2.21 -0.83 -20.20
N THR A 870 -2.15 -2.15 -20.20
CA THR A 870 -3.20 -3.04 -20.71
C THR A 870 -4.29 -3.38 -19.70
N THR A 871 -4.16 -2.88 -18.47
CA THR A 871 -5.15 -3.09 -17.41
C THR A 871 -6.56 -2.71 -17.87
N GLY A 872 -7.50 -3.66 -17.78
CA GLY A 872 -8.91 -3.47 -18.16
C GLY A 872 -9.15 -3.32 -19.67
N LEU A 873 -8.21 -3.74 -20.50
CA LEU A 873 -8.33 -3.67 -21.94
C LEU A 873 -8.67 -5.03 -22.56
N HIS A 874 -9.66 -5.00 -23.45
CA HIS A 874 -9.92 -6.11 -24.36
C HIS A 874 -8.82 -6.18 -25.45
N PHE A 875 -8.64 -7.33 -26.10
CA PHE A 875 -7.65 -7.56 -27.17
C PHE A 875 -7.67 -6.47 -28.26
N ASP A 876 -8.85 -6.05 -28.73
CA ASP A 876 -8.99 -4.99 -29.73
C ASP A 876 -8.51 -3.62 -29.22
N ASP A 877 -8.74 -3.31 -27.96
CA ASP A 877 -8.24 -2.07 -27.32
C ASP A 877 -6.72 -2.12 -27.14
N ILE A 878 -6.14 -3.30 -26.87
CA ILE A 878 -4.68 -3.52 -26.82
C ILE A 878 -4.06 -3.23 -28.18
N LYS A 879 -4.66 -3.71 -29.27
CA LYS A 879 -4.22 -3.43 -30.64
C LYS A 879 -4.15 -1.92 -30.93
N LYS A 880 -5.17 -1.15 -30.50
CA LYS A 880 -5.18 0.31 -30.63
C LYS A 880 -4.08 0.95 -29.78
N LEU A 881 -3.89 0.50 -28.53
CA LEU A 881 -2.84 1.00 -27.66
C LEU A 881 -1.44 0.76 -28.27
N LEU A 882 -1.18 -0.43 -28.77
CA LEU A 882 0.10 -0.78 -29.40
C LEU A 882 0.39 0.12 -30.61
N SER A 883 -0.61 0.43 -31.45
CA SER A 883 -0.44 1.37 -32.57
C SER A 883 0.03 2.75 -32.11
N VAL A 884 -0.48 3.20 -30.95
CA VAL A 884 -0.09 4.47 -30.34
C VAL A 884 1.33 4.42 -29.76
N LEU A 885 1.71 3.34 -29.07
CA LEU A 885 3.05 3.17 -28.51
C LEU A 885 4.10 3.09 -29.64
N ASN A 886 3.80 2.36 -30.69
CA ASN A 886 4.65 2.28 -31.89
C ASN A 886 4.85 3.67 -32.54
N ARG A 887 3.77 4.45 -32.71
CA ARG A 887 3.85 5.83 -33.22
C ARG A 887 4.75 6.74 -32.36
N LEU A 888 4.75 6.57 -31.03
CA LEU A 888 5.68 7.30 -30.14
C LEU A 888 7.13 6.88 -30.35
N THR A 889 7.37 5.58 -30.50
CA THR A 889 8.72 5.04 -30.74
C THR A 889 9.24 5.43 -32.13
N ASP A 890 8.40 5.36 -33.18
CA ASP A 890 8.74 5.78 -34.53
C ASP A 890 9.10 7.27 -34.64
N ALA A 891 8.57 8.09 -33.72
CA ALA A 891 8.97 9.49 -33.55
C ALA A 891 10.32 9.68 -32.84
N GLY A 892 11.10 8.61 -32.62
CA GLY A 892 12.44 8.61 -32.01
C GLY A 892 12.47 8.55 -30.49
N ASN A 893 11.33 8.50 -29.81
CA ASN A 893 11.28 8.42 -28.35
C ASN A 893 11.59 7.01 -27.85
N SER A 894 11.93 6.92 -26.57
CA SER A 894 12.08 5.65 -25.85
C SER A 894 10.83 5.35 -25.04
N VAL A 895 10.30 4.14 -25.19
CA VAL A 895 9.09 3.69 -24.49
C VAL A 895 9.46 2.49 -23.63
N VAL A 896 9.35 2.62 -22.31
CA VAL A 896 9.59 1.54 -21.35
C VAL A 896 8.27 1.18 -20.68
N VAL A 897 7.86 -0.06 -20.80
CA VAL A 897 6.58 -0.56 -20.31
C VAL A 897 6.79 -1.71 -19.33
N ILE A 898 6.22 -1.62 -18.14
CA ILE A 898 6.11 -2.77 -17.24
C ILE A 898 4.87 -3.53 -17.67
N GLU A 899 5.01 -4.79 -18.06
CA GLU A 899 3.89 -5.57 -18.60
C GLU A 899 3.95 -7.06 -18.27
N HIS A 900 2.75 -7.67 -18.27
CA HIS A 900 2.52 -9.10 -18.09
C HIS A 900 1.74 -9.72 -19.27
N ASN A 901 1.07 -8.87 -20.05
CA ASN A 901 0.30 -9.32 -21.21
C ASN A 901 1.23 -9.78 -22.32
N LEU A 902 1.11 -11.05 -22.71
CA LEU A 902 1.97 -11.67 -23.72
C LEU A 902 1.83 -11.04 -25.13
N ASP A 903 0.65 -10.54 -25.47
CA ASP A 903 0.41 -9.87 -26.75
C ASP A 903 1.21 -8.57 -26.86
N VAL A 904 1.41 -7.86 -25.76
CA VAL A 904 2.28 -6.67 -25.73
C VAL A 904 3.75 -7.07 -25.72
N ILE A 905 4.11 -8.07 -24.91
CA ILE A 905 5.50 -8.51 -24.76
C ILE A 905 6.06 -9.02 -26.10
N LYS A 906 5.27 -9.82 -26.85
CA LYS A 906 5.68 -10.34 -28.17
C LYS A 906 5.93 -9.25 -29.22
N THR A 907 5.30 -8.06 -29.05
CA THR A 907 5.43 -6.92 -29.99
C THR A 907 6.56 -5.97 -29.64
N ALA A 908 7.21 -6.11 -28.47
CA ALA A 908 8.30 -5.26 -28.01
C ALA A 908 9.56 -5.43 -28.86
N ASP A 909 10.35 -4.37 -29.04
CA ASP A 909 11.66 -4.44 -29.69
C ASP A 909 12.71 -5.07 -28.78
N TYR A 910 12.58 -4.88 -27.45
CA TYR A 910 13.53 -5.37 -26.45
C TYR A 910 12.82 -5.73 -25.15
N ILE A 911 13.29 -6.78 -24.49
CA ILE A 911 12.76 -7.25 -23.20
C ILE A 911 13.86 -7.21 -22.13
N ILE A 912 13.48 -6.87 -20.92
CA ILE A 912 14.28 -7.01 -19.70
C ILE A 912 13.46 -7.85 -18.73
N ASP A 913 13.85 -9.12 -18.54
CA ASP A 913 13.13 -10.07 -17.68
C ASP A 913 13.76 -10.17 -16.29
N LEU A 914 12.96 -9.91 -15.26
CA LEU A 914 13.38 -9.95 -13.84
C LEU A 914 12.82 -11.18 -13.13
N GLY A 915 13.66 -11.82 -12.34
CA GLY A 915 13.31 -13.00 -11.60
C GLY A 915 14.41 -13.51 -10.69
N PRO A 916 14.52 -14.86 -10.54
CA PRO A 916 13.58 -15.88 -11.07
C PRO A 916 12.25 -15.95 -10.35
N GLU A 917 12.19 -15.53 -9.07
CA GLU A 917 11.01 -15.59 -8.20
C GLU A 917 10.58 -14.19 -7.72
N GLY A 918 9.50 -14.14 -6.93
CA GLY A 918 9.07 -12.94 -6.22
C GLY A 918 9.82 -12.74 -4.89
N GLY A 919 9.77 -11.52 -4.34
CA GLY A 919 10.35 -11.19 -3.04
C GLY A 919 11.86 -11.41 -2.97
N ASP A 920 12.33 -12.04 -1.90
CA ASP A 920 13.77 -12.26 -1.68
C ASP A 920 14.40 -13.23 -2.69
N GLY A 921 13.63 -14.11 -3.31
CA GLY A 921 14.07 -14.97 -4.39
C GLY A 921 14.23 -14.27 -5.75
N GLY A 922 13.78 -13.02 -5.85
CA GLY A 922 13.82 -12.22 -7.07
C GLY A 922 14.94 -11.19 -7.10
N GLY A 923 14.71 -10.11 -7.83
CA GLY A 923 15.58 -8.94 -7.85
C GLY A 923 16.83 -9.07 -8.72
N ARG A 924 16.85 -10.00 -9.67
CA ARG A 924 17.92 -10.20 -10.64
C ARG A 924 17.38 -10.04 -12.06
N VAL A 925 18.21 -9.57 -12.98
CA VAL A 925 17.94 -9.68 -14.43
C VAL A 925 18.30 -11.10 -14.85
N ILE A 926 17.34 -11.83 -15.40
CA ILE A 926 17.50 -13.25 -15.77
C ILE A 926 17.60 -13.45 -17.29
N ALA A 927 16.99 -12.55 -18.07
CA ALA A 927 17.13 -12.54 -19.52
C ALA A 927 16.99 -11.11 -20.05
N THR A 928 17.66 -10.81 -21.15
CA THR A 928 17.52 -9.56 -21.92
C THR A 928 17.70 -9.88 -23.41
N GLY A 929 17.00 -9.17 -24.27
CA GLY A 929 17.11 -9.35 -25.73
C GLY A 929 15.79 -9.11 -26.42
N THR A 930 15.70 -9.55 -27.66
CA THR A 930 14.44 -9.57 -28.41
C THR A 930 13.48 -10.62 -27.82
N PRO A 931 12.17 -10.55 -28.10
CA PRO A 931 11.22 -11.57 -27.65
C PRO A 931 11.62 -13.00 -28.07
N GLU A 932 12.22 -13.16 -29.25
CA GLU A 932 12.71 -14.44 -29.77
C GLU A 932 13.89 -14.97 -28.93
N GLU A 933 14.84 -14.12 -28.60
CA GLU A 933 16.00 -14.47 -27.74
C GLU A 933 15.55 -14.83 -26.33
N VAL A 934 14.60 -14.10 -25.76
CA VAL A 934 14.05 -14.38 -24.44
C VAL A 934 13.24 -15.69 -24.44
N ALA A 935 12.53 -16.02 -25.52
CA ALA A 935 11.80 -17.27 -25.67
C ALA A 935 12.72 -18.51 -25.57
N GLU A 936 14.01 -18.38 -25.93
CA GLU A 936 15.01 -19.45 -25.83
C GLU A 936 15.76 -19.47 -24.48
N SER A 937 15.53 -18.48 -23.61
CA SER A 937 16.30 -18.32 -22.35
C SER A 937 15.94 -19.32 -21.24
N GLY A 938 14.83 -20.07 -21.35
CA GLY A 938 14.37 -21.01 -20.33
C GLY A 938 13.85 -20.33 -19.05
N THR A 939 13.45 -19.06 -19.15
CA THR A 939 12.76 -18.34 -18.06
C THR A 939 11.25 -18.57 -18.15
N TYR A 940 10.52 -18.34 -17.05
CA TYR A 940 9.05 -18.45 -17.08
C TYR A 940 8.42 -17.59 -18.18
N THR A 941 8.87 -16.35 -18.33
CA THR A 941 8.40 -15.47 -19.42
C THR A 941 8.76 -16.04 -20.78
N GLY A 942 9.97 -16.60 -20.92
CA GLY A 942 10.47 -17.23 -22.16
C GLY A 942 9.63 -18.44 -22.59
N ASP A 943 9.26 -19.30 -21.65
CA ASP A 943 8.44 -20.50 -21.95
C ASP A 943 7.07 -20.11 -22.51
N PHE A 944 6.37 -19.14 -21.92
CA PHE A 944 5.09 -18.64 -22.43
C PHE A 944 5.24 -17.88 -23.76
N LEU A 945 6.34 -17.13 -23.94
CA LEU A 945 6.61 -16.46 -25.21
C LEU A 945 6.85 -17.45 -26.35
N LYS A 946 7.56 -18.54 -26.08
CA LYS A 946 7.83 -19.59 -27.07
C LYS A 946 6.53 -20.19 -27.61
N GLU A 947 5.56 -20.44 -26.75
CA GLU A 947 4.24 -20.96 -27.09
C GLU A 947 3.50 -19.99 -28.04
N ILE A 948 3.36 -18.71 -27.64
CA ILE A 948 2.61 -17.72 -28.43
C ILE A 948 3.30 -17.31 -29.72
N LEU A 949 4.64 -17.30 -29.78
CA LEU A 949 5.37 -17.03 -31.01
C LEU A 949 5.22 -18.17 -32.02
N SER A 950 5.23 -19.43 -31.55
CA SER A 950 5.05 -20.61 -32.43
C SER A 950 3.62 -20.67 -33.01
N GLU A 951 2.61 -20.32 -32.27
CA GLU A 951 1.22 -20.25 -32.72
C GLU A 951 1.00 -19.18 -33.81
N ASN A 952 1.61 -17.99 -33.62
CA ASN A 952 1.48 -16.92 -34.59
C ASN A 952 2.23 -17.20 -35.92
N ILE A 953 3.38 -17.90 -35.88
CA ILE A 953 4.10 -18.32 -37.08
C ILE A 953 3.24 -19.30 -37.90
N THR A 954 2.53 -20.21 -37.22
CA THR A 954 1.63 -21.17 -37.87
C THR A 954 0.41 -20.49 -38.50
N ALA A 955 -0.14 -19.48 -37.84
CA ALA A 955 -1.27 -18.70 -38.35
C ALA A 955 -0.87 -17.89 -39.58
N HIS A 956 0.27 -17.20 -39.54
CA HIS A 956 0.80 -16.42 -40.67
C HIS A 956 1.19 -17.29 -41.87
N ALA A 957 1.72 -18.49 -41.63
CA ALA A 957 1.99 -19.46 -42.67
C ALA A 957 0.70 -19.95 -43.35
N LYS A 958 -0.41 -20.09 -42.63
CA LYS A 958 -1.72 -20.41 -43.20
C LYS A 958 -2.29 -19.28 -44.04
N GLU A 959 -2.20 -18.01 -43.58
CA GLU A 959 -2.61 -16.85 -44.35
C GLU A 959 -1.84 -16.71 -45.67
N LEU A 960 -0.52 -16.92 -45.65
CA LEU A 960 0.31 -16.90 -46.86
C LEU A 960 -0.03 -18.03 -47.83
N VAL A 961 -0.42 -19.20 -47.34
CA VAL A 961 -0.88 -20.31 -48.17
C VAL A 961 -2.26 -20.00 -48.79
N GLU A 962 -3.16 -19.38 -48.06
CA GLU A 962 -4.48 -19.00 -48.54
C GLU A 962 -4.42 -17.82 -49.54
N GLU A 963 -3.55 -16.84 -49.30
CA GLU A 963 -3.28 -15.78 -50.29
C GLU A 963 -2.64 -16.29 -51.59
N ASN A 964 -1.74 -17.26 -51.49
CA ASN A 964 -1.13 -17.90 -52.65
C ASN A 964 -2.07 -18.88 -53.38
N ALA A 965 -3.07 -19.44 -52.68
CA ALA A 965 -4.11 -20.28 -53.30
C ALA A 965 -5.21 -19.45 -53.99
N SER A 966 -5.35 -18.16 -53.63
CA SER A 966 -6.31 -17.22 -54.21
C SER A 966 -5.74 -16.40 -55.39
N LYS A 967 -4.44 -16.53 -55.65
CA LYS A 967 -3.75 -16.01 -56.88
C LYS A 967 -3.55 -17.12 -57.88
#